data_0da77ef7db41f7f5f35ebe375c4b9da9
#
_entry.id   0da77ef7db41f7f5f35ebe375c4b9da9
#
_cell.length_a   1.000
_cell.length_b   1.000
_cell.length_c   1.000
_cell.angle_alpha   90.00
_cell.angle_beta   90.00
_cell.angle_gamma   90.00
#
_symmetry.space_group_name_H-M   'P 1'
#
loop_
_entity.id
_entity.type
_entity.pdbx_description
1 polymer ?
#
loop_
_entity_poly.entity_id
_entity_poly.type
_entity_poly.pdbx_seq_one_letter_code
_entity_poly.pdbx_strand_id
1 'polypeptide(L)'
;MKTAYIDYSMSVIVSRALPDVRDGFKPVHRRVLYAMNEDGNTYDKPTRKCASAAGQVMKYYHPHGDSSIYGTLVRLAQPWNLRYPLVQGQGNFGSIDGDSPAAMRYTESRLNRLASEMLRDIDKDTVDFQNNFDDSTVEPTVLPARFPNLLVNGSAGIAVGMATNMAPHNLSESIDACVAYIDHHGQIDASELIEYIKAPDFPTGGIIYGYAGVREAFETGRGRIVIRSRCEIEEHNNHERIIVTEIPYQINKSELVKGIADLITDKKIEGISGISDESNRKGIRIVIDIKRDANSGVVLNKLYKMTALQSSFSVNNIALVKGRPQLLNLRDLIELFIEHRHDVVYRRTQFELRKAEERVHILEGLIIAVDNIDEVIRIIRAASEPQEAIEHLMERFSLSLIQARAIVDMRLRALTGLEREKLKEEYATLMKEIERLKALLADKELRAQLIREELLEVKEKYGDERRSEIIYTAEEFNPEDFYADDDMVITISHHGYIKRTPLSDFRSQARGGVGAKGSDTRDEDFIEYIYSASMHETMLLFTQMGRCYWLKVYEIPEGAKNAKGRALQNLLNIEPGDRVNAFIRVKNLTRDTEFVNSHYLIFCTKRGTIKKTLLEAYSRPRANGVIAINLVEGDQLVGVGLTNGDSEILIANRNGRAVRFHESAVRAMGRNATGVRGMTLDDDGRDEVIGMLTVAQGTEETILVISEQGYGKRSVVEDYRKTNRGTKGVKTLNITDKTGELVAIRPVTDEHDLMIINKSGITIRVHARDISVQGRATQGVRIIDLKKRGDEIASVCQVLSEEEEEVADEVTSETTSSTEATPIQGEALQDQLPQEFLDRALNEDNNN
;
A
#
# COMPACT_ATOMS: atom_id res chain seq x y z
N MET A 1 -2.19 -13.14 47.05
CA MET A 1 -2.53 -13.03 45.64
C MET A 1 -2.08 -11.69 45.01
N LYS A 2 -2.46 -10.51 45.54
CA LYS A 2 -2.05 -9.21 44.93
C LYS A 2 -0.52 -9.04 44.88
N THR A 3 0.21 -9.32 45.96
CA THR A 3 1.67 -9.20 46.01
C THR A 3 2.34 -10.15 44.99
N ALA A 4 1.96 -11.45 45.03
CA ALA A 4 2.51 -12.42 44.09
C ALA A 4 2.19 -12.10 42.61
N TYR A 5 1.03 -11.50 42.32
CA TYR A 5 0.71 -11.05 40.97
C TYR A 5 1.56 -9.83 40.53
N ILE A 6 1.80 -8.90 41.44
CA ILE A 6 2.67 -7.75 41.20
C ILE A 6 4.10 -8.22 40.94
N ASP A 7 4.63 -9.11 41.80
CA ASP A 7 5.98 -9.67 41.67
C ASP A 7 6.15 -10.43 40.35
N TYR A 8 5.15 -11.26 39.98
CA TYR A 8 5.13 -11.93 38.69
C TYR A 8 5.08 -10.93 37.51
N SER A 9 4.21 -9.93 37.60
CA SER A 9 4.09 -8.89 36.56
C SER A 9 5.39 -8.12 36.39
N MET A 10 6.02 -7.72 37.49
CA MET A 10 7.32 -7.04 37.48
C MET A 10 8.40 -7.93 36.85
N SER A 11 8.46 -9.19 37.23
CA SER A 11 9.41 -10.16 36.66
C SER A 11 9.20 -10.31 35.14
N VAL A 12 7.96 -10.44 34.66
CA VAL A 12 7.66 -10.54 33.23
C VAL A 12 8.04 -9.27 32.47
N ILE A 13 7.80 -8.08 33.04
CA ILE A 13 8.13 -6.80 32.43
C ILE A 13 9.64 -6.63 32.33
N VAL A 14 10.37 -6.75 33.46
CA VAL A 14 11.78 -6.38 33.56
C VAL A 14 12.70 -7.52 33.07
N SER A 15 12.35 -8.78 33.37
CA SER A 15 13.27 -9.91 33.15
C SER A 15 12.90 -10.81 31.98
N ARG A 16 11.88 -10.48 31.17
CA ARG A 16 11.43 -11.37 30.09
C ARG A 16 11.02 -10.69 28.80
N ALA A 17 10.07 -9.73 28.86
CA ALA A 17 9.34 -9.31 27.66
C ALA A 17 9.87 -8.07 27.00
N LEU A 18 10.40 -7.11 27.75
CA LEU A 18 10.87 -5.83 27.25
C LEU A 18 12.39 -5.82 27.04
N PRO A 19 12.87 -5.14 25.99
CA PRO A 19 14.30 -4.93 25.74
C PRO A 19 14.86 -3.82 26.65
N ASP A 20 16.14 -3.92 27.00
CA ASP A 20 16.89 -2.79 27.57
C ASP A 20 17.24 -1.80 26.46
N VAL A 21 17.06 -0.51 26.70
CA VAL A 21 17.28 0.53 25.69
C VAL A 21 18.73 0.60 25.23
N ARG A 22 19.70 0.25 26.10
CA ARG A 22 21.13 0.37 25.90
C ARG A 22 21.65 -0.62 24.84
N ASP A 23 21.27 -1.90 24.93
CA ASP A 23 21.73 -2.95 24.00
C ASP A 23 20.62 -3.53 23.11
N GLY A 24 19.36 -3.19 23.34
CA GLY A 24 18.20 -3.64 22.57
C GLY A 24 17.81 -5.08 22.83
N PHE A 25 18.36 -5.74 23.84
CA PHE A 25 18.12 -7.15 24.10
C PHE A 25 17.20 -7.43 25.27
N LYS A 26 16.42 -8.47 25.12
CA LYS A 26 15.81 -9.18 26.24
C LYS A 26 16.87 -10.07 26.91
N PRO A 27 16.70 -10.45 28.18
CA PRO A 27 17.68 -11.29 28.86
C PRO A 27 18.06 -12.57 28.10
N VAL A 28 17.11 -13.25 27.47
CA VAL A 28 17.40 -14.48 26.72
C VAL A 28 18.32 -14.24 25.51
N HIS A 29 18.11 -13.13 24.77
CA HIS A 29 18.96 -12.77 23.63
C HIS A 29 20.39 -12.49 24.07
N ARG A 30 20.54 -11.68 25.14
CA ARG A 30 21.83 -11.33 25.72
C ARG A 30 22.58 -12.58 26.19
N ARG A 31 21.89 -13.49 26.89
CA ARG A 31 22.46 -14.75 27.37
C ARG A 31 22.91 -15.67 26.23
N VAL A 32 22.16 -15.75 25.14
CA VAL A 32 22.54 -16.56 23.96
C VAL A 32 23.83 -16.02 23.33
N LEU A 33 23.91 -14.71 23.08
CA LEU A 33 25.09 -14.10 22.47
C LEU A 33 26.32 -14.20 23.39
N TYR A 34 26.15 -13.93 24.68
CA TYR A 34 27.22 -14.01 25.68
C TYR A 34 27.74 -15.45 25.83
N ALA A 35 26.85 -16.44 25.98
CA ALA A 35 27.26 -17.85 26.07
C ALA A 35 28.01 -18.36 24.83
N MET A 36 27.56 -17.93 23.63
CA MET A 36 28.27 -18.30 22.38
C MET A 36 29.66 -17.66 22.32
N ASN A 37 29.83 -16.44 22.82
CA ASN A 37 31.11 -15.77 22.91
C ASN A 37 32.06 -16.48 23.89
N GLU A 38 31.59 -16.78 25.09
CA GLU A 38 32.37 -17.49 26.12
C GLU A 38 32.81 -18.88 25.66
N ASP A 39 31.92 -19.57 24.94
CA ASP A 39 32.25 -20.87 24.32
C ASP A 39 33.20 -20.71 23.09
N GLY A 40 33.57 -19.50 22.73
CA GLY A 40 34.39 -19.18 21.56
C GLY A 40 33.74 -19.58 20.24
N ASN A 41 32.43 -19.61 20.15
CA ASN A 41 31.66 -19.88 18.93
C ASN A 41 31.48 -18.61 18.08
N THR A 42 32.62 -18.02 17.67
CA THR A 42 32.73 -16.74 16.99
C THR A 42 32.77 -16.90 15.46
N TYR A 43 32.58 -15.80 14.74
CA TYR A 43 32.44 -15.76 13.28
C TYR A 43 33.65 -16.29 12.51
N ASP A 44 34.83 -16.24 13.11
CA ASP A 44 36.11 -16.67 12.56
C ASP A 44 36.34 -18.17 12.73
N LYS A 45 35.48 -18.88 13.46
CA LYS A 45 35.61 -20.33 13.73
C LYS A 45 34.54 -21.12 12.99
N PRO A 46 34.70 -22.44 12.84
CA PRO A 46 33.69 -23.32 12.27
C PRO A 46 32.37 -23.26 13.06
N THR A 47 31.25 -23.50 12.38
CA THR A 47 29.92 -23.62 13.01
C THR A 47 29.90 -24.79 14.00
N ARG A 48 29.09 -24.67 15.06
CA ARG A 48 28.84 -25.73 16.05
C ARG A 48 27.37 -26.09 16.08
N LYS A 49 27.05 -27.30 16.54
CA LYS A 49 25.65 -27.74 16.70
C LYS A 49 24.89 -26.77 17.58
N CYS A 50 23.68 -26.37 17.16
CA CYS A 50 22.83 -25.50 17.95
C CYS A 50 22.48 -26.11 19.31
N ALA A 51 22.42 -27.42 19.42
CA ALA A 51 22.25 -28.14 20.68
C ALA A 51 23.37 -27.84 21.70
N SER A 52 24.61 -27.62 21.26
CA SER A 52 25.71 -27.23 22.14
C SER A 52 25.50 -25.81 22.68
N ALA A 53 25.19 -24.86 21.81
CA ALA A 53 24.92 -23.49 22.21
C ALA A 53 23.71 -23.38 23.16
N ALA A 54 22.60 -24.05 22.84
CA ALA A 54 21.40 -24.08 23.68
C ALA A 54 21.70 -24.73 25.05
N GLY A 55 22.50 -25.82 25.06
CA GLY A 55 22.92 -26.50 26.28
C GLY A 55 23.77 -25.60 27.19
N GLN A 56 24.73 -24.85 26.64
CA GLN A 56 25.54 -23.88 27.42
C GLN A 56 24.67 -22.78 28.04
N VAL A 57 23.73 -22.20 27.24
CA VAL A 57 22.81 -21.18 27.74
C VAL A 57 21.95 -21.73 28.85
N MET A 58 21.36 -22.92 28.67
CA MET A 58 20.50 -23.53 29.68
C MET A 58 21.25 -23.89 30.97
N LYS A 59 22.48 -24.41 30.81
CA LYS A 59 23.29 -24.83 31.95
C LYS A 59 23.72 -23.69 32.85
N TYR A 60 24.15 -22.57 32.25
CA TYR A 60 24.81 -21.51 33.03
C TYR A 60 24.00 -20.24 33.20
N TYR A 61 23.04 -19.93 32.31
CA TYR A 61 22.46 -18.59 32.30
C TYR A 61 20.93 -18.54 32.28
N HIS A 62 20.25 -19.49 31.61
CA HIS A 62 18.79 -19.39 31.40
C HIS A 62 18.05 -20.65 31.86
N PRO A 63 17.46 -20.67 33.08
CA PRO A 63 16.84 -21.86 33.66
C PRO A 63 15.44 -22.12 33.11
N HIS A 64 15.27 -22.14 31.79
CA HIS A 64 14.01 -22.40 31.08
C HIS A 64 14.19 -23.47 30.02
N GLY A 65 13.08 -23.93 29.41
CA GLY A 65 13.10 -24.99 28.43
C GLY A 65 13.96 -24.69 27.19
N ASP A 66 14.64 -25.69 26.70
CA ASP A 66 15.56 -25.67 25.54
C ASP A 66 14.88 -25.14 24.26
N SER A 67 13.59 -25.42 24.08
CA SER A 67 12.79 -24.95 22.95
C SER A 67 12.70 -23.42 22.89
N SER A 68 12.62 -22.75 24.04
CA SER A 68 12.59 -21.28 24.11
C SER A 68 13.95 -20.68 23.71
N ILE A 69 15.04 -21.29 24.18
CA ILE A 69 16.42 -20.88 23.88
C ILE A 69 16.71 -21.11 22.39
N TYR A 70 16.39 -22.30 21.89
CA TYR A 70 16.58 -22.64 20.48
C TYR A 70 15.74 -21.76 19.56
N GLY A 71 14.47 -21.51 19.88
CA GLY A 71 13.60 -20.60 19.13
C GLY A 71 14.15 -19.17 19.08
N THR A 72 14.79 -18.70 20.16
CA THR A 72 15.47 -17.41 20.18
C THR A 72 16.70 -17.41 19.27
N LEU A 73 17.55 -18.43 19.36
CA LEU A 73 18.74 -18.58 18.50
C LEU A 73 18.34 -18.62 17.02
N VAL A 74 17.28 -19.35 16.68
CA VAL A 74 16.73 -19.42 15.32
C VAL A 74 16.32 -18.05 14.83
N ARG A 75 15.56 -17.28 15.61
CA ARG A 75 15.12 -15.93 15.23
C ARG A 75 16.29 -14.97 15.00
N LEU A 76 17.35 -15.07 15.80
CA LEU A 76 18.56 -14.26 15.62
C LEU A 76 19.33 -14.57 14.31
N ALA A 77 19.02 -15.72 13.68
CA ALA A 77 19.64 -16.14 12.41
C ALA A 77 18.75 -15.91 11.18
N GLN A 78 17.45 -15.59 11.35
CA GLN A 78 16.50 -15.48 10.24
C GLN A 78 16.56 -14.10 9.56
N PRO A 79 16.93 -14.01 8.26
CA PRO A 79 17.10 -12.74 7.55
C PRO A 79 15.79 -12.03 7.21
N TRP A 80 14.64 -12.69 7.32
CA TRP A 80 13.31 -12.09 7.18
C TRP A 80 12.72 -11.58 8.50
N ASN A 81 13.34 -11.94 9.65
CA ASN A 81 12.95 -11.49 10.98
C ASN A 81 13.80 -10.32 11.47
N LEU A 82 15.12 -10.39 11.30
CA LEU A 82 16.06 -9.34 11.69
C LEU A 82 16.62 -8.65 10.46
N ARG A 83 16.66 -7.32 10.49
CA ARG A 83 17.26 -6.54 9.42
C ARG A 83 18.77 -6.85 9.30
N TYR A 84 19.42 -7.07 10.46
CA TYR A 84 20.82 -7.47 10.56
C TYR A 84 20.93 -8.69 11.50
N PRO A 85 20.94 -9.91 10.95
CA PRO A 85 21.08 -11.14 11.74
C PRO A 85 22.35 -11.17 12.56
N LEU A 86 22.23 -11.56 13.83
CA LEU A 86 23.36 -11.64 14.77
C LEU A 86 23.94 -13.03 14.90
N VAL A 87 23.25 -14.03 14.40
CA VAL A 87 23.71 -15.43 14.34
C VAL A 87 23.75 -15.86 12.88
N GLN A 88 24.79 -16.56 12.50
CA GLN A 88 24.91 -17.25 11.22
C GLN A 88 24.50 -18.71 11.42
N GLY A 89 23.41 -19.10 10.76
CA GLY A 89 22.90 -20.47 10.78
C GLY A 89 23.34 -21.29 9.58
N GLN A 90 23.51 -22.61 9.78
CA GLN A 90 23.71 -23.62 8.74
C GLN A 90 22.70 -24.74 8.92
N GLY A 91 21.98 -25.09 7.86
CA GLY A 91 20.86 -26.03 7.87
C GLY A 91 19.50 -25.34 7.72
N ASN A 92 18.43 -26.03 8.12
CA ASN A 92 17.07 -25.50 8.03
C ASN A 92 16.72 -24.71 9.30
N PHE A 93 16.65 -23.38 9.17
CA PHE A 93 16.23 -22.43 10.21
C PHE A 93 14.78 -21.93 10.00
N GLY A 94 13.95 -22.69 9.27
CA GLY A 94 12.60 -22.30 8.89
C GLY A 94 12.57 -21.54 7.56
N SER A 95 11.40 -21.08 7.17
CA SER A 95 11.18 -20.29 5.96
C SER A 95 10.20 -19.14 6.20
N ILE A 96 10.11 -18.24 5.22
CA ILE A 96 9.10 -17.15 5.20
C ILE A 96 7.67 -17.70 5.00
N ASP A 97 7.55 -18.97 4.61
CA ASP A 97 6.29 -19.71 4.48
C ASP A 97 5.76 -20.23 5.82
N GLY A 98 6.51 -20.00 6.91
CA GLY A 98 6.14 -20.44 8.24
C GLY A 98 6.58 -21.87 8.57
N ASP A 99 7.44 -22.49 7.75
CA ASP A 99 8.00 -23.79 8.05
C ASP A 99 8.81 -23.73 9.35
N SER A 100 8.68 -24.77 10.15
CA SER A 100 9.44 -24.92 11.38
C SER A 100 10.91 -25.22 11.12
N PRO A 101 11.84 -24.72 11.95
CA PRO A 101 13.25 -25.08 11.85
C PRO A 101 13.43 -26.57 12.15
N ALA A 102 14.48 -27.16 11.60
CA ALA A 102 14.86 -28.52 11.96
C ALA A 102 15.28 -28.59 13.43
N ALA A 103 15.21 -29.78 14.04
CA ALA A 103 15.63 -29.97 15.43
C ALA A 103 17.09 -29.53 15.64
N MET A 104 17.39 -28.94 16.80
CA MET A 104 18.70 -28.33 17.14
C MET A 104 19.91 -29.27 17.00
N ARG A 105 19.71 -30.58 16.96
CA ARG A 105 20.76 -31.58 16.72
C ARG A 105 21.22 -31.64 15.27
N TYR A 106 20.40 -31.14 14.33
CA TYR A 106 20.72 -31.13 12.89
C TYR A 106 21.22 -29.76 12.41
N THR A 107 20.86 -28.66 13.09
CA THR A 107 21.28 -27.32 12.74
C THR A 107 22.59 -26.94 13.41
N GLU A 108 23.34 -26.06 12.76
CA GLU A 108 24.58 -25.50 13.29
C GLU A 108 24.51 -23.97 13.27
N SER A 109 25.27 -23.35 14.17
CA SER A 109 25.32 -21.90 14.29
C SER A 109 26.67 -21.41 14.79
N ARG A 110 26.93 -20.13 14.50
CA ARG A 110 28.00 -19.31 15.09
C ARG A 110 27.57 -17.85 15.16
N LEU A 111 28.26 -17.04 15.93
CA LEU A 111 28.03 -15.60 15.94
C LEU A 111 28.31 -15.01 14.55
N ASN A 112 27.51 -14.04 14.14
CA ASN A 112 27.79 -13.23 12.96
C ASN A 112 28.86 -12.18 13.29
N ARG A 113 29.56 -11.66 12.27
CA ARG A 113 30.55 -10.58 12.44
C ARG A 113 30.01 -9.38 13.17
N LEU A 114 28.78 -8.94 12.85
CA LEU A 114 28.15 -7.80 13.51
C LEU A 114 27.88 -8.06 15.00
N ALA A 115 27.59 -9.30 15.40
CA ALA A 115 27.41 -9.65 16.80
C ALA A 115 28.68 -9.44 17.63
N SER A 116 29.88 -9.53 17.04
CA SER A 116 31.13 -9.22 17.71
C SER A 116 31.24 -7.76 18.13
N GLU A 117 30.60 -6.83 17.40
CA GLU A 117 30.55 -5.41 17.78
C GLU A 117 29.64 -5.16 18.98
N MET A 118 28.67 -6.05 19.23
CA MET A 118 27.85 -5.99 20.44
C MET A 118 28.61 -6.41 21.70
N LEU A 119 29.55 -7.32 21.56
CA LEU A 119 30.31 -7.98 22.64
C LEU A 119 31.72 -7.40 22.80
N ARG A 120 32.13 -6.49 21.94
CA ARG A 120 33.49 -5.95 21.90
C ARG A 120 33.83 -5.25 23.21
N ASP A 121 35.01 -5.53 23.73
CA ASP A 121 35.53 -4.98 24.99
C ASP A 121 34.78 -5.41 26.25
N ILE A 122 33.98 -6.49 26.22
CA ILE A 122 33.21 -6.99 27.38
C ILE A 122 34.13 -7.47 28.52
N ASP A 123 35.35 -7.86 28.21
CA ASP A 123 36.40 -8.29 29.11
C ASP A 123 37.18 -7.13 29.79
N LYS A 124 36.83 -5.87 29.45
CA LYS A 124 37.50 -4.67 29.97
C LYS A 124 36.68 -3.89 31.02
N ASP A 125 35.89 -4.56 31.84
CA ASP A 125 35.04 -3.99 32.89
C ASP A 125 34.06 -2.92 32.36
N THR A 126 33.65 -2.99 31.10
CA THR A 126 32.84 -1.98 30.40
C THR A 126 31.39 -1.95 30.84
N VAL A 127 30.89 -3.05 31.36
CA VAL A 127 29.49 -3.23 31.84
C VAL A 127 29.48 -3.96 33.19
N ASP A 128 28.32 -3.85 33.87
CA ASP A 128 28.15 -4.55 35.15
C ASP A 128 27.79 -5.99 34.94
N PHE A 129 28.29 -6.86 35.80
CA PHE A 129 27.98 -8.28 35.88
C PHE A 129 27.14 -8.58 37.10
N GLN A 130 26.28 -9.55 37.02
CA GLN A 130 25.47 -10.07 38.13
C GLN A 130 25.66 -11.60 38.23
N ASN A 131 25.37 -12.16 39.40
CA ASN A 131 25.35 -13.59 39.52
C ASN A 131 24.24 -14.19 38.66
N ASN A 132 24.50 -15.38 38.11
CA ASN A 132 23.50 -16.15 37.43
C ASN A 132 22.44 -16.70 38.40
N PHE A 133 21.50 -17.52 37.94
CA PHE A 133 20.38 -18.05 38.70
C PHE A 133 20.74 -18.96 39.86
N ASP A 134 21.95 -19.54 39.91
CA ASP A 134 22.44 -20.47 40.95
C ASP A 134 23.76 -20.03 41.61
N ASP A 135 24.17 -18.80 41.38
CA ASP A 135 25.39 -18.16 41.89
C ASP A 135 26.69 -18.91 41.51
N SER A 136 26.63 -19.78 40.50
CA SER A 136 27.82 -20.56 40.04
C SER A 136 28.72 -19.76 39.08
N THR A 137 28.20 -18.74 38.40
CA THR A 137 28.93 -17.89 37.46
C THR A 137 28.29 -16.51 37.38
N VAL A 138 28.88 -15.65 36.60
CA VAL A 138 28.35 -14.29 36.37
C VAL A 138 27.91 -14.10 34.95
N GLU A 139 26.91 -13.23 34.75
CA GLU A 139 26.38 -12.83 33.45
C GLU A 139 26.33 -11.30 33.33
N PRO A 140 26.51 -10.71 32.14
CA PRO A 140 26.44 -9.27 31.95
C PRO A 140 24.99 -8.78 32.07
N THR A 141 24.78 -7.67 32.75
CA THR A 141 23.46 -7.03 32.88
C THR A 141 23.04 -6.36 31.57
N VAL A 142 24.01 -5.92 30.75
CA VAL A 142 23.86 -5.27 29.47
C VAL A 142 25.13 -5.56 28.63
N LEU A 143 25.04 -5.52 27.30
CA LEU A 143 26.21 -5.63 26.42
C LEU A 143 26.80 -4.27 26.09
N PRO A 144 28.12 -4.18 25.79
CA PRO A 144 28.78 -2.91 25.43
C PRO A 144 28.19 -2.20 24.20
N ALA A 145 27.67 -2.93 23.22
CA ALA A 145 26.88 -2.46 22.08
C ALA A 145 27.50 -1.27 21.30
N ARG A 146 28.34 -1.52 20.31
CA ARG A 146 28.97 -0.46 19.49
C ARG A 146 28.03 0.20 18.47
N PHE A 147 26.84 -0.30 18.28
CA PHE A 147 25.80 0.28 17.38
C PHE A 147 24.42 0.20 18.05
N PRO A 148 23.48 1.05 17.65
CA PRO A 148 22.15 1.16 18.27
C PRO A 148 21.24 -0.01 17.87
N ASN A 149 21.51 -1.22 18.40
CA ASN A 149 20.82 -2.43 18.01
C ASN A 149 19.28 -2.38 18.19
N LEU A 150 18.79 -1.69 19.24
CA LEU A 150 17.36 -1.55 19.45
C LEU A 150 16.68 -0.81 18.28
N LEU A 151 17.33 0.22 17.76
CA LEU A 151 16.83 0.99 16.61
C LEU A 151 16.99 0.20 15.30
N VAL A 152 18.14 -0.46 15.11
CA VAL A 152 18.51 -1.15 13.88
C VAL A 152 17.70 -2.43 13.67
N ASN A 153 17.55 -3.27 14.68
CA ASN A 153 16.83 -4.56 14.59
C ASN A 153 15.41 -4.51 15.15
N GLY A 154 15.06 -3.47 15.90
CA GLY A 154 13.77 -3.39 16.57
C GLY A 154 13.60 -4.44 17.66
N SER A 155 12.41 -4.50 18.24
CA SER A 155 12.02 -5.53 19.20
C SER A 155 10.50 -5.63 19.29
N ALA A 156 9.97 -6.85 19.42
CA ALA A 156 8.55 -7.08 19.67
C ALA A 156 8.38 -7.94 20.93
N GLY A 157 7.45 -7.59 21.80
CA GLY A 157 7.20 -8.34 23.05
C GLY A 157 5.91 -7.97 23.72
N ILE A 158 5.29 -8.96 24.36
CA ILE A 158 4.05 -8.80 25.12
C ILE A 158 4.35 -9.04 26.60
N ALA A 159 4.17 -8.00 27.41
CA ALA A 159 4.29 -8.04 28.85
C ALA A 159 2.91 -7.96 29.52
N VAL A 160 2.87 -7.95 30.84
CA VAL A 160 1.62 -7.75 31.57
C VAL A 160 1.23 -6.26 31.54
N GLY A 161 0.10 -5.96 30.93
CA GLY A 161 -0.44 -4.59 30.85
C GLY A 161 0.22 -3.68 29.82
N MET A 162 1.25 -4.14 29.08
CA MET A 162 1.92 -3.38 28.03
C MET A 162 2.55 -4.28 26.98
N ALA A 163 2.79 -3.76 25.78
CA ALA A 163 3.49 -4.44 24.72
C ALA A 163 4.47 -3.48 24.05
N THR A 164 5.58 -3.99 23.56
CA THR A 164 6.49 -3.27 22.70
C THR A 164 6.45 -3.82 21.28
N ASN A 165 6.52 -2.92 20.30
CA ASN A 165 6.62 -3.28 18.88
C ASN A 165 7.42 -2.18 18.17
N MET A 166 8.72 -2.38 18.10
CA MET A 166 9.67 -1.43 17.54
C MET A 166 10.07 -1.86 16.15
N ALA A 167 9.96 -0.95 15.20
CA ALA A 167 10.34 -1.21 13.81
C ALA A 167 11.86 -1.23 13.64
N PRO A 168 12.41 -2.09 12.75
CA PRO A 168 13.82 -2.06 12.37
C PRO A 168 14.14 -0.89 11.45
N HIS A 169 15.41 -0.43 11.47
CA HIS A 169 15.89 0.67 10.64
C HIS A 169 17.21 0.33 9.95
N ASN A 170 17.54 1.09 8.92
CA ASN A 170 18.82 0.96 8.23
C ASN A 170 19.99 1.35 9.15
N LEU A 171 21.07 0.55 9.14
CA LEU A 171 22.23 0.76 10.00
C LEU A 171 22.94 2.09 9.69
N SER A 172 23.15 2.38 8.40
CA SER A 172 23.83 3.60 7.96
C SER A 172 23.06 4.85 8.39
N GLU A 173 21.73 4.88 8.14
CA GLU A 173 20.85 5.97 8.57
C GLU A 173 20.83 6.13 10.10
N SER A 174 20.78 5.02 10.85
CA SER A 174 20.77 5.04 12.31
C SER A 174 22.08 5.56 12.88
N ILE A 175 23.22 5.22 12.28
CA ILE A 175 24.53 5.75 12.68
C ILE A 175 24.63 7.24 12.32
N ASP A 176 24.16 7.64 11.13
CA ASP A 176 24.17 9.07 10.72
C ASP A 176 23.38 9.94 11.70
N ALA A 177 22.22 9.45 12.17
CA ALA A 177 21.45 10.14 13.19
C ALA A 177 22.17 10.20 14.56
N CYS A 178 22.86 9.14 14.97
CA CYS A 178 23.70 9.15 16.17
C CYS A 178 24.86 10.15 16.04
N VAL A 179 25.50 10.21 14.89
CA VAL A 179 26.58 11.18 14.59
C VAL A 179 26.03 12.60 14.62
N ALA A 180 24.89 12.85 13.96
CA ALA A 180 24.22 14.16 13.99
C ALA A 180 23.88 14.59 15.43
N TYR A 181 23.38 13.66 16.28
CA TYR A 181 23.13 13.94 17.70
C TYR A 181 24.40 14.37 18.44
N ILE A 182 25.54 13.71 18.17
CA ILE A 182 26.83 14.05 18.76
C ILE A 182 27.30 15.42 18.26
N ASP A 183 27.28 15.66 16.96
CA ASP A 183 27.75 16.88 16.31
C ASP A 183 26.95 18.14 16.73
N HIS A 184 25.67 17.96 17.08
CA HIS A 184 24.81 19.02 17.65
C HIS A 184 24.81 19.08 19.19
N HIS A 185 25.76 18.38 19.85
CA HIS A 185 25.86 18.34 21.32
C HIS A 185 24.56 17.97 22.04
N GLY A 186 23.74 17.10 21.40
CA GLY A 186 22.44 16.66 21.92
C GLY A 186 21.30 17.69 21.75
N GLN A 187 21.57 18.83 21.09
CA GLN A 187 20.55 19.87 20.83
C GLN A 187 19.95 19.71 19.42
N ILE A 188 19.38 18.54 19.17
CA ILE A 188 18.68 18.21 17.92
C ILE A 188 17.34 17.56 18.28
N ASP A 189 16.27 17.96 17.59
CA ASP A 189 14.94 17.45 17.84
C ASP A 189 14.63 16.20 16.99
N ALA A 190 13.57 15.47 17.38
CA ALA A 190 13.12 14.29 16.64
C ALA A 190 12.74 14.62 15.18
N SER A 191 12.20 15.82 14.94
CA SER A 191 11.84 16.31 13.61
C SER A 191 13.05 16.58 12.71
N GLU A 192 14.18 16.97 13.27
CA GLU A 192 15.43 17.17 12.54
C GLU A 192 16.16 15.85 12.30
N LEU A 193 16.07 14.91 13.26
CA LEU A 193 16.64 13.57 13.12
C LEU A 193 15.98 12.74 11.97
N ILE A 194 14.76 13.09 11.57
CA ILE A 194 14.06 12.50 10.43
C ILE A 194 14.83 12.73 9.10
N GLU A 195 15.65 13.77 8.99
CA GLU A 195 16.47 14.00 7.80
C GLU A 195 17.54 12.90 7.63
N TYR A 196 18.00 12.30 8.72
CA TYR A 196 19.01 11.24 8.76
C TYR A 196 18.38 9.85 8.75
N ILE A 197 17.33 9.60 9.55
CA ILE A 197 16.56 8.34 9.54
C ILE A 197 15.23 8.62 8.86
N LYS A 198 15.13 8.26 7.58
CA LYS A 198 13.97 8.59 6.75
C LYS A 198 12.69 7.85 7.17
N ALA A 199 12.81 6.56 7.47
CA ALA A 199 11.69 5.70 7.88
C ALA A 199 12.24 4.34 8.36
N PRO A 200 11.42 3.46 8.94
CA PRO A 200 11.79 2.06 9.15
C PRO A 200 12.30 1.39 7.88
N ASP A 201 13.15 0.40 8.02
CA ASP A 201 13.73 -0.38 6.93
C ASP A 201 13.52 -1.87 7.21
N PHE A 202 12.48 -2.43 6.61
CA PHE A 202 12.05 -3.79 6.93
C PHE A 202 12.91 -4.85 6.22
N PRO A 203 13.23 -5.97 6.88
CA PRO A 203 14.06 -7.03 6.30
C PRO A 203 13.48 -7.65 5.03
N THR A 204 12.15 -7.67 4.89
CA THR A 204 11.43 -8.19 3.73
C THR A 204 11.21 -7.16 2.62
N GLY A 205 11.75 -5.94 2.76
CA GLY A 205 11.52 -4.85 1.81
C GLY A 205 10.11 -4.26 1.90
N GLY A 206 9.44 -4.16 0.77
CA GLY A 206 8.11 -3.57 0.65
C GLY A 206 8.13 -2.05 0.57
N ILE A 207 6.95 -1.47 0.44
CA ILE A 207 6.74 -0.05 0.23
C ILE A 207 6.05 0.53 1.46
N ILE A 208 6.68 1.52 2.11
CA ILE A 208 6.04 2.33 3.15
C ILE A 208 5.13 3.33 2.46
N TYR A 209 3.83 3.20 2.67
CA TYR A 209 2.81 3.97 1.97
C TYR A 209 2.20 5.05 2.87
N GLY A 210 2.57 6.31 2.62
CA GLY A 210 2.21 7.45 3.45
C GLY A 210 3.17 7.68 4.62
N TYR A 211 3.55 8.94 4.85
CA TYR A 211 4.59 9.32 5.79
C TYR A 211 4.07 9.77 7.16
N ALA A 212 2.76 10.07 7.28
CA ALA A 212 2.18 10.62 8.51
C ALA A 212 2.40 9.69 9.73
N GLY A 213 2.18 8.37 9.55
CA GLY A 213 2.38 7.39 10.62
C GLY A 213 3.85 7.19 11.02
N VAL A 214 4.80 7.40 10.10
CA VAL A 214 6.25 7.38 10.39
C VAL A 214 6.62 8.57 11.25
N ARG A 215 6.18 9.78 10.85
CA ARG A 215 6.43 11.01 11.61
C ARG A 215 5.86 10.91 13.03
N GLU A 216 4.60 10.47 13.16
CA GLU A 216 3.98 10.27 14.46
C GLU A 216 4.77 9.29 15.35
N ALA A 217 5.26 8.17 14.75
CA ALA A 217 6.07 7.19 15.48
C ALA A 217 7.39 7.77 15.97
N PHE A 218 8.06 8.60 15.18
CA PHE A 218 9.33 9.21 15.54
C PHE A 218 9.20 10.32 16.56
N GLU A 219 8.15 11.13 16.48
CA GLU A 219 7.90 12.23 17.42
C GLU A 219 7.34 11.75 18.76
N THR A 220 6.47 10.74 18.78
CA THR A 220 5.73 10.34 19.99
C THR A 220 6.09 8.94 20.53
N GLY A 221 6.82 8.14 19.78
CA GLY A 221 7.07 6.74 20.08
C GLY A 221 5.90 5.81 19.73
N ARG A 222 4.81 6.32 19.14
CA ARG A 222 3.66 5.56 18.66
C ARG A 222 3.23 6.04 17.28
N GLY A 223 2.84 5.11 16.43
CA GLY A 223 2.34 5.45 15.09
C GLY A 223 1.88 4.22 14.34
N ARG A 224 1.11 4.42 13.27
CA ARG A 224 0.65 3.36 12.40
C ARG A 224 1.25 3.52 11.02
N ILE A 225 2.15 2.62 10.65
CA ILE A 225 2.85 2.62 9.36
C ILE A 225 2.16 1.63 8.44
N VAL A 226 1.76 2.08 7.26
CA VAL A 226 1.18 1.21 6.23
C VAL A 226 2.30 0.67 5.35
N ILE A 227 2.34 -0.66 5.17
CA ILE A 227 3.32 -1.35 4.35
C ILE A 227 2.58 -2.06 3.24
N ARG A 228 2.98 -1.84 1.99
CA ARG A 228 2.49 -2.53 0.80
C ARG A 228 3.54 -3.49 0.26
N SER A 229 3.07 -4.59 -0.31
CA SER A 229 3.90 -5.45 -1.16
C SER A 229 4.41 -4.68 -2.37
N ARG A 230 5.60 -5.02 -2.85
CA ARG A 230 6.06 -4.60 -4.17
C ARG A 230 5.40 -5.49 -5.21
N CYS A 231 4.58 -4.88 -6.04
CA CYS A 231 3.85 -5.56 -7.11
C CYS A 231 4.18 -4.90 -8.44
N GLU A 232 4.43 -5.72 -9.45
CA GLU A 232 4.68 -5.30 -10.83
C GLU A 232 3.65 -5.96 -11.74
N ILE A 233 3.23 -5.26 -12.79
CA ILE A 233 2.31 -5.81 -13.80
C ILE A 233 3.15 -6.18 -15.01
N GLU A 234 3.13 -7.46 -15.38
CA GLU A 234 3.81 -8.01 -16.56
C GLU A 234 2.77 -8.45 -17.60
N GLU A 235 3.01 -8.14 -18.88
CA GLU A 235 2.28 -8.74 -19.99
C GLU A 235 2.86 -10.13 -20.32
N HIS A 236 2.02 -11.15 -20.37
CA HIS A 236 2.40 -12.50 -20.73
C HIS A 236 1.34 -13.18 -21.60
N ASN A 237 1.67 -13.53 -22.87
CA ASN A 237 0.76 -14.24 -23.80
C ASN A 237 -0.62 -13.57 -23.98
N ASN A 238 -0.67 -12.26 -24.19
CA ASN A 238 -1.90 -11.45 -24.27
C ASN A 238 -2.76 -11.46 -22.98
N HIS A 239 -2.12 -11.66 -21.82
CA HIS A 239 -2.74 -11.53 -20.51
C HIS A 239 -1.84 -10.69 -19.62
N GLU A 240 -2.43 -9.95 -18.71
CA GLU A 240 -1.70 -9.29 -17.64
C GLU A 240 -1.51 -10.24 -16.46
N ARG A 241 -0.38 -10.11 -15.78
CA ARG A 241 -0.04 -10.81 -14.55
C ARG A 241 0.40 -9.81 -13.51
N ILE A 242 -0.02 -9.98 -12.28
CA ILE A 242 0.54 -9.26 -11.14
C ILE A 242 1.60 -10.13 -10.50
N ILE A 243 2.83 -9.63 -10.47
CA ILE A 243 3.98 -10.31 -9.86
C ILE A 243 4.28 -9.63 -8.53
N VAL A 244 4.24 -10.40 -7.44
CA VAL A 244 4.60 -9.92 -6.11
C VAL A 244 6.01 -10.38 -5.80
N THR A 245 6.94 -9.43 -5.62
CA THR A 245 8.36 -9.68 -5.35
C THR A 245 8.75 -9.46 -3.91
N GLU A 246 8.01 -8.62 -3.18
CA GLU A 246 8.22 -8.34 -1.76
C GLU A 246 6.89 -8.33 -1.03
N ILE A 247 6.87 -8.84 0.20
CA ILE A 247 5.66 -8.89 1.06
C ILE A 247 5.87 -8.06 2.33
N PRO A 248 4.80 -7.55 2.96
CA PRO A 248 4.92 -6.77 4.19
C PRO A 248 5.59 -7.57 5.30
N TYR A 249 6.31 -6.85 6.16
CA TYR A 249 7.02 -7.43 7.29
C TYR A 249 6.10 -8.21 8.24
N GLN A 250 6.55 -9.36 8.74
CA GLN A 250 5.83 -10.29 9.62
C GLN A 250 4.61 -10.99 8.98
N ILE A 251 4.46 -10.94 7.67
CA ILE A 251 3.42 -11.69 6.96
C ILE A 251 3.97 -13.06 6.54
N ASN A 252 3.17 -14.10 6.77
CA ASN A 252 3.44 -15.45 6.28
C ASN A 252 3.04 -15.54 4.80
N LYS A 253 3.98 -15.94 3.93
CA LYS A 253 3.76 -15.99 2.48
C LYS A 253 2.73 -17.04 2.08
N SER A 254 2.78 -18.24 2.66
CA SER A 254 1.83 -19.32 2.37
C SER A 254 0.40 -18.96 2.78
N GLU A 255 0.22 -18.33 3.96
CA GLU A 255 -1.08 -17.85 4.41
C GLU A 255 -1.63 -16.73 3.54
N LEU A 256 -0.75 -15.84 3.04
CA LEU A 256 -1.12 -14.80 2.09
C LEU A 256 -1.64 -15.39 0.77
N VAL A 257 -0.89 -16.33 0.17
CA VAL A 257 -1.28 -17.00 -1.08
C VAL A 257 -2.60 -17.76 -0.89
N LYS A 258 -2.76 -18.48 0.21
CA LYS A 258 -4.00 -19.19 0.53
C LYS A 258 -5.17 -18.22 0.71
N GLY A 259 -4.98 -17.11 1.44
CA GLY A 259 -6.02 -16.09 1.64
C GLY A 259 -6.49 -15.46 0.33
N ILE A 260 -5.58 -15.24 -0.63
CA ILE A 260 -5.94 -14.77 -1.98
C ILE A 260 -6.76 -15.85 -2.72
N ALA A 261 -6.32 -17.12 -2.69
CA ALA A 261 -7.03 -18.23 -3.33
C ALA A 261 -8.44 -18.43 -2.74
N ASP A 262 -8.60 -18.27 -1.44
CA ASP A 262 -9.92 -18.35 -0.77
C ASP A 262 -10.85 -17.21 -1.25
N LEU A 263 -10.35 -15.98 -1.42
CA LEU A 263 -11.13 -14.86 -1.95
C LEU A 263 -11.55 -15.05 -3.41
N ILE A 264 -10.72 -15.72 -4.23
CA ILE A 264 -11.06 -16.09 -5.61
C ILE A 264 -12.18 -17.14 -5.60
N THR A 265 -12.05 -18.17 -4.77
CA THR A 265 -13.03 -19.27 -4.65
C THR A 265 -14.38 -18.75 -4.15
N ASP A 266 -14.37 -17.84 -3.17
CA ASP A 266 -15.55 -17.18 -2.62
C ASP A 266 -16.17 -16.14 -3.58
N LYS A 267 -15.57 -15.91 -4.74
CA LYS A 267 -15.97 -14.86 -5.71
C LYS A 267 -16.05 -13.45 -5.12
N LYS A 268 -15.22 -13.16 -4.13
CA LYS A 268 -15.10 -11.82 -3.54
C LYS A 268 -14.19 -10.91 -4.36
N ILE A 269 -13.24 -11.50 -5.09
CA ILE A 269 -12.41 -10.82 -6.08
C ILE A 269 -12.61 -11.54 -7.41
N GLU A 270 -13.18 -10.83 -8.37
CA GLU A 270 -13.34 -11.26 -9.75
C GLU A 270 -12.16 -10.75 -10.58
N GLY A 271 -11.94 -11.32 -11.77
CA GLY A 271 -10.88 -10.90 -12.67
C GLY A 271 -9.56 -11.67 -12.51
N ILE A 272 -9.43 -12.59 -11.55
CA ILE A 272 -8.26 -13.47 -11.40
C ILE A 272 -8.58 -14.83 -12.02
N SER A 273 -7.65 -15.36 -12.84
CA SER A 273 -7.76 -16.70 -13.45
C SER A 273 -6.99 -17.76 -12.67
N GLY A 274 -5.89 -17.39 -11.99
CA GLY A 274 -5.06 -18.30 -11.23
C GLY A 274 -4.08 -17.58 -10.31
N ILE A 275 -3.54 -18.31 -9.35
CA ILE A 275 -2.45 -17.88 -8.47
C ILE A 275 -1.45 -19.01 -8.34
N SER A 276 -0.16 -18.69 -8.45
CA SER A 276 0.95 -19.63 -8.25
C SER A 276 2.09 -18.99 -7.45
N ASP A 277 2.79 -19.81 -6.70
CA ASP A 277 4.01 -19.42 -5.98
C ASP A 277 5.22 -19.97 -6.72
N GLU A 278 5.96 -19.11 -7.38
CA GLU A 278 7.18 -19.41 -8.12
C GLU A 278 8.45 -18.97 -7.37
N SER A 279 8.33 -18.71 -6.07
CA SER A 279 9.45 -18.29 -5.24
C SER A 279 10.58 -19.31 -5.24
N ASN A 280 11.81 -18.82 -5.29
CA ASN A 280 13.00 -19.68 -5.34
C ASN A 280 14.17 -19.01 -4.57
N ARG A 281 15.41 -19.54 -4.73
CA ARG A 281 16.60 -18.99 -4.06
C ARG A 281 16.94 -17.54 -4.44
N LYS A 282 16.37 -17.01 -5.55
CA LYS A 282 16.58 -15.62 -5.98
C LYS A 282 15.66 -14.64 -5.27
N GLY A 283 14.57 -15.12 -4.69
CA GLY A 283 13.61 -14.28 -3.98
C GLY A 283 12.17 -14.76 -4.08
N ILE A 284 11.27 -13.95 -3.55
CA ILE A 284 9.82 -14.15 -3.61
C ILE A 284 9.35 -13.84 -5.03
N ARG A 285 8.48 -14.70 -5.56
CA ARG A 285 7.75 -14.49 -6.81
C ARG A 285 6.37 -15.15 -6.70
N ILE A 286 5.35 -14.39 -6.32
CA ILE A 286 3.97 -14.84 -6.35
C ILE A 286 3.36 -14.29 -7.65
N VAL A 287 2.81 -15.16 -8.47
CA VAL A 287 2.22 -14.82 -9.77
C VAL A 287 0.70 -14.91 -9.67
N ILE A 288 0.02 -13.83 -9.98
CA ILE A 288 -1.45 -13.75 -10.02
C ILE A 288 -1.85 -13.47 -11.47
N ASP A 289 -2.41 -14.46 -12.11
CA ASP A 289 -2.85 -14.36 -13.50
C ASP A 289 -4.21 -13.64 -13.60
N ILE A 290 -4.29 -12.63 -14.45
CA ILE A 290 -5.49 -11.81 -14.65
C ILE A 290 -6.26 -12.33 -15.86
N LYS A 291 -7.60 -12.32 -15.84
CA LYS A 291 -8.45 -12.64 -16.98
C LYS A 291 -8.34 -11.57 -18.06
N ARG A 292 -8.55 -11.92 -19.33
CA ARG A 292 -8.43 -11.00 -20.47
C ARG A 292 -9.35 -9.78 -20.41
N ASP A 293 -10.51 -9.96 -19.81
CA ASP A 293 -11.58 -8.98 -19.64
C ASP A 293 -11.49 -8.16 -18.35
N ALA A 294 -10.41 -8.31 -17.59
CA ALA A 294 -10.25 -7.66 -16.30
C ALA A 294 -9.07 -6.68 -16.28
N ASN A 295 -9.26 -5.55 -15.63
CA ASN A 295 -8.22 -4.54 -15.41
C ASN A 295 -7.35 -4.90 -14.22
N SER A 296 -6.04 -5.09 -14.45
CA SER A 296 -5.07 -5.47 -13.42
C SER A 296 -4.95 -4.44 -12.29
N GLY A 297 -5.04 -3.14 -12.61
CA GLY A 297 -4.97 -2.08 -11.60
C GLY A 297 -6.15 -2.14 -10.61
N VAL A 298 -7.37 -2.39 -11.12
CA VAL A 298 -8.56 -2.56 -10.29
C VAL A 298 -8.44 -3.81 -9.40
N VAL A 299 -7.95 -4.91 -9.96
CA VAL A 299 -7.71 -6.15 -9.20
C VAL A 299 -6.65 -5.93 -8.12
N LEU A 300 -5.54 -5.25 -8.44
CA LEU A 300 -4.47 -4.94 -7.49
C LEU A 300 -4.98 -4.08 -6.33
N ASN A 301 -5.81 -3.07 -6.61
CA ASN A 301 -6.42 -2.24 -5.57
C ASN A 301 -7.34 -3.06 -4.64
N LYS A 302 -8.14 -3.97 -5.20
CA LYS A 302 -8.96 -4.91 -4.42
C LYS A 302 -8.09 -5.82 -3.55
N LEU A 303 -7.00 -6.34 -4.08
CA LEU A 303 -6.03 -7.17 -3.35
C LEU A 303 -5.39 -6.40 -2.19
N TYR A 304 -4.95 -5.17 -2.37
CA TYR A 304 -4.44 -4.33 -1.28
C TYR A 304 -5.47 -4.08 -0.18
N LYS A 305 -6.74 -3.89 -0.54
CA LYS A 305 -7.81 -3.64 0.43
C LYS A 305 -8.24 -4.88 1.20
N MET A 306 -8.24 -6.06 0.56
CA MET A 306 -8.87 -7.28 1.08
C MET A 306 -7.88 -8.32 1.58
N THR A 307 -6.57 -8.13 1.37
CA THR A 307 -5.53 -9.10 1.71
C THR A 307 -4.37 -8.46 2.48
N ALA A 308 -3.46 -9.29 2.98
CA ALA A 308 -2.23 -8.85 3.63
C ALA A 308 -1.14 -8.35 2.66
N LEU A 309 -1.44 -8.17 1.35
CA LEU A 309 -0.58 -7.43 0.43
C LEU A 309 -0.43 -5.96 0.85
N GLN A 310 -1.39 -5.43 1.60
CA GLN A 310 -1.23 -4.20 2.38
C GLN A 310 -1.50 -4.52 3.84
N SER A 311 -0.54 -4.22 4.71
CA SER A 311 -0.64 -4.43 6.15
C SER A 311 -0.27 -3.15 6.89
N SER A 312 -0.60 -3.08 8.17
CA SER A 312 -0.18 -1.96 9.02
C SER A 312 0.68 -2.45 10.16
N PHE A 313 1.84 -1.82 10.33
CA PHE A 313 2.72 -2.02 11.47
C PHE A 313 2.44 -0.94 12.52
N SER A 314 1.94 -1.35 13.67
CA SER A 314 1.66 -0.43 14.78
C SER A 314 2.89 -0.29 15.64
N VAL A 315 3.58 0.85 15.54
CA VAL A 315 4.76 1.18 16.35
C VAL A 315 4.33 1.49 17.78
N ASN A 316 5.06 0.92 18.74
CA ASN A 316 4.94 1.23 20.17
C ASN A 316 6.31 1.02 20.82
N ASN A 317 7.08 2.09 20.97
CA ASN A 317 8.47 2.07 21.38
C ASN A 317 8.62 2.04 22.90
N ILE A 318 8.24 0.93 23.54
CA ILE A 318 8.42 0.73 24.97
C ILE A 318 9.69 -0.08 25.25
N ALA A 319 10.64 0.49 25.97
CA ALA A 319 11.86 -0.18 26.41
C ALA A 319 12.15 0.08 27.90
N LEU A 320 13.08 -0.69 28.46
CA LEU A 320 13.54 -0.52 29.83
C LEU A 320 14.63 0.56 29.90
N VAL A 321 14.37 1.62 30.67
CA VAL A 321 15.34 2.66 31.04
C VAL A 321 15.59 2.55 32.52
N LYS A 322 16.82 2.16 32.90
CA LYS A 322 17.18 1.93 34.33
C LYS A 322 16.20 1.01 35.05
N GLY A 323 15.80 -0.09 34.36
CA GLY A 323 14.86 -1.11 34.87
C GLY A 323 13.39 -0.69 34.92
N ARG A 324 13.00 0.46 34.36
CA ARG A 324 11.60 0.93 34.29
C ARG A 324 11.13 1.03 32.85
N PRO A 325 9.93 0.53 32.52
CA PRO A 325 9.39 0.64 31.16
C PRO A 325 9.02 2.11 30.86
N GLN A 326 9.49 2.63 29.74
CA GLN A 326 9.19 3.96 29.24
C GLN A 326 8.84 3.92 27.76
N LEU A 327 7.95 4.80 27.34
CA LEU A 327 7.66 5.08 25.94
C LEU A 327 8.69 6.09 25.44
N LEU A 328 9.39 5.75 24.35
CA LEU A 328 10.54 6.52 23.86
C LEU A 328 10.27 6.99 22.42
N ASN A 329 10.54 8.24 22.16
CA ASN A 329 10.59 8.80 20.81
C ASN A 329 11.96 8.52 20.16
N LEU A 330 12.15 8.95 18.91
CA LEU A 330 13.39 8.70 18.17
C LEU A 330 14.60 9.35 18.86
N ARG A 331 14.45 10.58 19.35
CA ARG A 331 15.53 11.31 20.04
C ARG A 331 15.93 10.60 21.32
N ASP A 332 14.95 10.18 22.14
CA ASP A 332 15.21 9.48 23.41
C ASP A 332 15.99 8.18 23.19
N LEU A 333 15.65 7.42 22.13
CA LEU A 333 16.35 6.18 21.78
C LEU A 333 17.83 6.43 21.45
N ILE A 334 18.13 7.48 20.69
CA ILE A 334 19.50 7.85 20.32
C ILE A 334 20.25 8.40 21.54
N GLU A 335 19.64 9.29 22.31
CA GLU A 335 20.23 9.89 23.51
C GLU A 335 20.68 8.82 24.51
N LEU A 336 19.77 7.90 24.88
CA LEU A 336 20.06 6.84 25.84
C LEU A 336 21.11 5.84 25.34
N PHE A 337 21.16 5.58 24.03
CA PHE A 337 22.22 4.79 23.44
C PHE A 337 23.57 5.51 23.51
N ILE A 338 23.64 6.80 23.17
CA ILE A 338 24.88 7.59 23.24
C ILE A 338 25.36 7.74 24.70
N GLU A 339 24.45 7.93 25.65
CA GLU A 339 24.81 7.89 27.07
C GLU A 339 25.47 6.56 27.46
N HIS A 340 24.89 5.45 27.06
CA HIS A 340 25.48 4.13 27.29
C HIS A 340 26.88 4.00 26.66
N ARG A 341 27.05 4.51 25.43
CA ARG A 341 28.38 4.50 24.79
C ARG A 341 29.39 5.33 25.56
N HIS A 342 29.00 6.49 26.12
CA HIS A 342 29.87 7.27 26.96
C HIS A 342 30.34 6.50 28.21
N ASP A 343 29.44 5.77 28.87
CA ASP A 343 29.77 4.93 30.01
C ASP A 343 30.73 3.81 29.65
N VAL A 344 30.45 3.10 28.55
CA VAL A 344 31.30 1.98 28.05
C VAL A 344 32.70 2.49 27.70
N VAL A 345 32.82 3.60 26.98
CA VAL A 345 34.13 4.15 26.59
C VAL A 345 34.87 4.68 27.82
N TYR A 346 34.17 5.31 28.78
CA TYR A 346 34.77 5.77 30.04
C TYR A 346 35.36 4.61 30.86
N ARG A 347 34.58 3.56 31.10
CA ARG A 347 35.01 2.34 31.82
C ARG A 347 36.15 1.62 31.11
N ARG A 348 36.06 1.45 29.78
CA ARG A 348 37.16 0.88 28.99
C ARG A 348 38.44 1.68 29.15
N THR A 349 38.35 2.99 29.04
CA THR A 349 39.52 3.87 29.18
C THR A 349 40.12 3.79 30.56
N GLN A 350 39.31 3.68 31.63
CA GLN A 350 39.81 3.44 33.00
C GLN A 350 40.54 2.12 33.12
N PHE A 351 39.97 1.06 32.53
CA PHE A 351 40.60 -0.27 32.55
C PHE A 351 41.93 -0.27 31.80
N GLU A 352 41.97 0.31 30.62
CA GLU A 352 43.18 0.42 29.79
C GLU A 352 44.26 1.29 30.49
N LEU A 353 43.84 2.40 31.09
CA LEU A 353 44.74 3.26 31.87
C LEU A 353 45.35 2.49 33.05
N ARG A 354 44.55 1.77 33.86
CA ARG A 354 45.03 0.94 34.95
C ARG A 354 46.05 -0.11 34.48
N LYS A 355 45.75 -0.79 33.38
CA LYS A 355 46.64 -1.77 32.78
C LYS A 355 47.94 -1.18 32.25
N ALA A 356 47.84 -0.01 31.64
CA ALA A 356 49.01 0.74 31.16
C ALA A 356 49.89 1.21 32.30
N GLU A 357 49.30 1.76 33.36
CA GLU A 357 50.00 2.20 34.60
C GLU A 357 50.65 0.99 35.34
N GLU A 358 49.97 -0.16 35.46
CA GLU A 358 50.50 -1.38 36.00
C GLU A 358 51.75 -1.85 35.17
N ARG A 359 51.68 -1.77 33.87
CA ARG A 359 52.77 -2.18 32.97
C ARG A 359 53.92 -1.18 33.01
N VAL A 360 53.68 0.11 33.01
CA VAL A 360 54.69 1.16 33.17
C VAL A 360 55.44 1.01 34.47
N HIS A 361 54.72 0.75 35.59
CA HIS A 361 55.34 0.52 36.92
C HIS A 361 56.35 -0.65 36.88
N ILE A 362 56.01 -1.76 36.21
CA ILE A 362 56.93 -2.88 36.04
C ILE A 362 58.14 -2.48 35.15
N LEU A 363 57.90 -1.77 34.05
CA LEU A 363 58.98 -1.31 33.15
C LEU A 363 59.95 -0.37 33.80
N GLU A 364 59.50 0.52 34.68
CA GLU A 364 60.36 1.41 35.49
C GLU A 364 61.34 0.58 36.33
N GLY A 365 60.86 -0.46 37.01
CA GLY A 365 61.70 -1.36 37.77
C GLY A 365 62.71 -2.09 36.90
N LEU A 366 62.27 -2.59 35.72
CA LEU A 366 63.14 -3.29 34.79
C LEU A 366 64.21 -2.37 34.18
N ILE A 367 63.88 -1.11 33.88
CA ILE A 367 64.82 -0.11 33.37
C ILE A 367 65.88 0.22 34.43
N ILE A 368 65.47 0.40 35.71
CA ILE A 368 66.40 0.60 36.82
C ILE A 368 67.36 -0.61 36.95
N ALA A 369 66.84 -1.82 36.82
CA ALA A 369 67.65 -3.05 36.92
C ALA A 369 68.66 -3.16 35.76
N VAL A 370 68.26 -2.84 34.53
CA VAL A 370 69.12 -2.93 33.36
C VAL A 370 70.18 -1.83 33.33
N ASP A 371 69.85 -0.63 33.82
CA ASP A 371 70.80 0.49 33.99
C ASP A 371 71.78 0.19 35.09
N ASN A 372 71.50 -0.68 36.08
CA ASN A 372 72.39 -1.07 37.20
C ASN A 372 72.68 -2.59 37.20
N ILE A 373 72.87 -3.17 36.05
CA ILE A 373 72.85 -4.63 35.82
C ILE A 373 73.88 -5.39 36.69
N ASP A 374 75.10 -4.86 36.80
CA ASP A 374 76.16 -5.53 37.54
C ASP A 374 75.85 -5.66 39.06
N GLU A 375 75.23 -4.63 39.62
CA GLU A 375 74.81 -4.62 41.01
C GLU A 375 73.63 -5.56 41.26
N VAL A 376 72.63 -5.56 40.36
CA VAL A 376 71.50 -6.48 40.40
C VAL A 376 71.95 -7.94 40.31
N ILE A 377 72.88 -8.28 39.42
CA ILE A 377 73.42 -9.64 39.30
C ILE A 377 74.14 -10.01 40.60
N ARG A 378 74.89 -9.08 41.17
CA ARG A 378 75.62 -9.35 42.43
C ARG A 378 74.66 -9.67 43.55
N ILE A 379 73.61 -8.89 43.73
CA ILE A 379 72.56 -9.10 44.77
C ILE A 379 71.86 -10.45 44.56
N ILE A 380 71.42 -10.78 43.38
CA ILE A 380 70.72 -12.03 43.08
C ILE A 380 71.64 -13.22 43.34
N ARG A 381 72.91 -13.11 42.99
CA ARG A 381 73.91 -14.22 43.24
C ARG A 381 74.29 -14.39 44.71
N ALA A 382 74.23 -13.33 45.49
CA ALA A 382 74.53 -13.33 46.92
C ALA A 382 73.40 -13.94 47.79
N ALA A 383 72.15 -13.87 47.27
CA ALA A 383 70.98 -14.36 47.97
C ALA A 383 70.89 -15.91 47.94
N SER A 384 70.50 -16.51 49.05
CA SER A 384 70.31 -17.97 49.18
C SER A 384 68.93 -18.41 48.62
N GLU A 385 67.92 -17.55 48.65
CA GLU A 385 66.57 -17.82 48.23
C GLU A 385 66.03 -16.65 47.38
N PRO A 386 65.09 -16.87 46.42
CA PRO A 386 64.51 -15.79 45.60
C PRO A 386 63.85 -14.66 46.43
N GLN A 387 63.28 -14.99 47.57
CA GLN A 387 62.64 -14.01 48.47
C GLN A 387 63.67 -13.06 49.11
N GLU A 388 64.81 -13.53 49.50
CA GLU A 388 65.93 -12.72 50.00
C GLU A 388 66.48 -11.76 48.95
N ALA A 389 66.58 -12.22 47.69
CA ALA A 389 66.97 -11.41 46.57
C ALA A 389 65.96 -10.27 46.31
N ILE A 390 64.64 -10.55 46.40
CA ILE A 390 63.56 -9.57 46.25
C ILE A 390 63.69 -8.48 47.36
N GLU A 391 63.85 -8.88 48.63
CA GLU A 391 63.99 -7.96 49.78
C GLU A 391 65.19 -7.04 49.63
N HIS A 392 66.35 -7.56 49.29
CA HIS A 392 67.52 -6.78 49.05
C HIS A 392 67.45 -5.80 47.83
N LEU A 393 66.79 -6.22 46.74
CA LEU A 393 66.49 -5.35 45.59
C LEU A 393 65.53 -4.21 45.94
N MET A 394 64.49 -4.54 46.74
CA MET A 394 63.52 -3.52 47.25
C MET A 394 64.23 -2.49 48.10
N GLU A 395 65.08 -2.91 49.05
CA GLU A 395 65.80 -2.05 49.97
C GLU A 395 66.82 -1.18 49.26
N ARG A 396 67.58 -1.76 48.31
CA ARG A 396 68.66 -1.11 47.59
C ARG A 396 68.22 -0.09 46.55
N PHE A 397 67.20 -0.37 45.81
CA PHE A 397 66.72 0.45 44.72
C PHE A 397 65.37 1.14 45.01
N SER A 398 64.82 1.02 46.19
CA SER A 398 63.50 1.53 46.61
C SER A 398 62.39 1.02 45.67
N LEU A 399 62.48 -0.27 45.29
CA LEU A 399 61.50 -0.89 44.36
C LEU A 399 60.28 -1.42 45.13
N SER A 400 59.13 -1.46 44.44
CA SER A 400 57.99 -2.22 44.94
C SER A 400 58.21 -3.73 44.89
N LEU A 401 57.45 -4.50 45.63
CA LEU A 401 57.50 -5.96 45.61
C LEU A 401 57.24 -6.50 44.16
N ILE A 402 56.31 -5.87 43.43
CA ILE A 402 55.97 -6.26 42.05
C ILE A 402 57.16 -6.02 41.11
N GLN A 403 57.83 -4.89 41.23
CA GLN A 403 59.01 -4.55 40.45
C GLN A 403 60.16 -5.48 40.77
N ALA A 404 60.47 -5.68 42.02
CA ALA A 404 61.57 -6.56 42.47
C ALA A 404 61.33 -8.02 42.03
N ARG A 405 60.10 -8.53 42.12
CA ARG A 405 59.71 -9.84 41.58
C ARG A 405 59.91 -9.97 40.06
N ALA A 406 59.46 -8.96 39.34
CA ALA A 406 59.63 -8.93 37.86
C ALA A 406 61.13 -8.91 37.45
N ILE A 407 62.01 -8.31 38.27
CA ILE A 407 63.47 -8.31 38.06
C ILE A 407 64.03 -9.70 38.28
N VAL A 408 63.68 -10.39 39.38
CA VAL A 408 64.13 -11.73 39.69
C VAL A 408 63.68 -12.76 38.64
N ASP A 409 62.44 -12.58 38.11
CA ASP A 409 61.88 -13.45 37.04
C ASP A 409 62.38 -13.08 35.66
N MET A 410 63.25 -12.06 35.51
CA MET A 410 63.73 -11.57 34.21
C MET A 410 64.67 -12.61 33.55
N ARG A 411 64.38 -12.89 32.28
CA ARG A 411 65.23 -13.81 31.48
C ARG A 411 66.56 -13.16 31.12
N LEU A 412 67.66 -13.91 31.14
CA LEU A 412 69.00 -13.42 30.78
C LEU A 412 69.07 -12.74 29.41
N ARG A 413 68.22 -13.14 28.46
CA ARG A 413 68.08 -12.50 27.15
C ARG A 413 67.69 -11.02 27.22
N ALA A 414 66.91 -10.63 28.22
CA ALA A 414 66.47 -9.27 28.39
C ALA A 414 67.56 -8.27 28.78
N LEU A 415 68.78 -8.79 29.14
CA LEU A 415 69.97 -8.04 29.52
C LEU A 415 70.82 -7.52 28.33
N THR A 416 70.45 -7.88 27.08
CA THR A 416 71.11 -7.42 25.89
C THR A 416 70.85 -5.96 25.60
N GLY A 417 71.78 -5.22 24.95
CA GLY A 417 71.63 -3.79 24.63
C GLY A 417 70.45 -3.53 23.74
N LEU A 418 70.13 -4.41 22.84
CA LEU A 418 68.96 -4.33 21.94
C LEU A 418 67.64 -4.41 22.72
N GLU A 419 67.54 -5.27 23.72
CA GLU A 419 66.32 -5.41 24.56
C GLU A 419 66.15 -4.21 25.52
N ARG A 420 67.25 -3.61 25.94
CA ARG A 420 67.21 -2.35 26.72
C ARG A 420 66.55 -1.21 25.94
N GLU A 421 66.95 -1.04 24.66
CA GLU A 421 66.30 -0.03 23.82
C GLU A 421 64.82 -0.29 23.63
N LYS A 422 64.44 -1.55 23.42
CA LYS A 422 63.01 -1.92 23.33
C LYS A 422 62.21 -1.61 24.57
N LEU A 423 62.79 -1.87 25.79
CA LEU A 423 62.11 -1.50 27.05
C LEU A 423 61.89 -0.02 27.18
N LYS A 424 62.87 0.80 26.77
CA LYS A 424 62.74 2.27 26.78
C LYS A 424 61.77 2.77 25.73
N GLU A 425 61.68 2.16 24.59
CA GLU A 425 60.73 2.46 23.52
C GLU A 425 59.31 2.08 23.92
N GLU A 426 59.11 0.87 24.54
CA GLU A 426 57.84 0.44 25.10
C GLU A 426 57.37 1.40 26.20
N TYR A 427 58.27 1.81 27.10
CA TYR A 427 57.97 2.79 28.15
C TYR A 427 57.49 4.12 27.57
N ALA A 428 58.22 4.69 26.60
CA ALA A 428 57.87 5.96 25.96
C ALA A 428 56.52 5.87 25.21
N THR A 429 56.24 4.75 24.59
CA THR A 429 54.97 4.52 23.89
C THR A 429 53.79 4.45 24.87
N LEU A 430 53.96 3.71 25.97
CA LEU A 430 52.94 3.57 27.00
C LEU A 430 52.71 4.91 27.75
N MET A 431 53.74 5.71 27.97
CA MET A 431 53.56 7.03 28.57
C MET A 431 52.71 7.97 27.72
N LYS A 432 52.92 7.98 26.39
CA LYS A 432 52.05 8.74 25.45
C LYS A 432 50.62 8.19 25.47
N GLU A 433 50.45 6.88 25.54
CA GLU A 433 49.12 6.27 25.63
C GLU A 433 48.42 6.64 26.97
N ILE A 434 49.13 6.63 28.08
CA ILE A 434 48.62 7.08 29.41
C ILE A 434 48.17 8.53 29.33
N GLU A 435 48.94 9.44 28.73
CA GLU A 435 48.53 10.84 28.52
C GLU A 435 47.23 10.94 27.69
N ARG A 436 47.16 10.19 26.60
CA ARG A 436 45.97 10.11 25.78
C ARG A 436 44.77 9.61 26.56
N LEU A 437 44.89 8.49 27.30
CA LEU A 437 43.83 7.92 28.11
C LEU A 437 43.38 8.86 29.22
N LYS A 438 44.32 9.57 29.87
CA LYS A 438 43.98 10.61 30.88
C LYS A 438 43.23 11.77 30.27
N ALA A 439 43.61 12.22 29.08
CA ALA A 439 42.85 13.25 28.35
C ALA A 439 41.43 12.79 28.02
N LEU A 440 41.23 11.58 27.53
CA LEU A 440 39.89 11.00 27.27
C LEU A 440 39.02 10.90 28.53
N LEU A 441 39.61 10.58 29.70
CA LEU A 441 38.86 10.56 30.97
C LEU A 441 38.47 11.97 31.44
N ALA A 442 39.30 12.96 31.22
CA ALA A 442 39.02 14.33 31.64
C ALA A 442 38.01 15.07 30.75
N ASP A 443 38.06 14.82 29.42
CA ASP A 443 37.28 15.58 28.46
C ASP A 443 36.16 14.73 27.84
N LYS A 444 34.90 15.21 28.05
CA LYS A 444 33.69 14.57 27.48
C LYS A 444 33.63 14.72 25.96
N GLU A 445 34.14 15.81 25.42
CA GLU A 445 34.11 16.09 24.00
C GLU A 445 35.06 15.17 23.21
N LEU A 446 36.26 14.91 23.75
CA LEU A 446 37.18 13.91 23.14
C LEU A 446 36.56 12.52 23.14
N ARG A 447 35.81 12.14 24.21
CA ARG A 447 35.05 10.86 24.20
C ARG A 447 33.95 10.84 23.16
N ALA A 448 33.23 11.96 22.98
CA ALA A 448 32.21 12.05 21.94
C ALA A 448 32.79 11.87 20.53
N GLN A 449 33.95 12.49 20.26
CA GLN A 449 34.65 12.29 18.99
C GLN A 449 35.09 10.82 18.78
N LEU A 450 35.61 10.18 19.83
CA LEU A 450 35.96 8.75 19.75
C LEU A 450 34.73 7.86 19.47
N ILE A 451 33.61 8.13 20.12
CA ILE A 451 32.35 7.42 19.86
C ILE A 451 31.88 7.62 18.42
N ARG A 452 31.98 8.85 17.91
CA ARG A 452 31.69 9.20 16.52
C ARG A 452 32.54 8.39 15.53
N GLU A 453 33.84 8.33 15.75
CA GLU A 453 34.77 7.56 14.93
C GLU A 453 34.44 6.06 14.96
N GLU A 454 34.15 5.50 16.12
CA GLU A 454 33.77 4.10 16.28
C GLU A 454 32.45 3.76 15.57
N LEU A 455 31.47 4.67 15.60
CA LEU A 455 30.20 4.51 14.88
C LEU A 455 30.42 4.54 13.37
N LEU A 456 31.25 5.47 12.87
CA LEU A 456 31.59 5.55 11.45
C LEU A 456 32.35 4.32 10.95
N GLU A 457 33.24 3.77 11.78
CA GLU A 457 33.91 2.49 11.49
C GLU A 457 32.90 1.32 11.32
N VAL A 458 31.90 1.25 12.16
CA VAL A 458 30.83 0.26 12.05
C VAL A 458 30.00 0.49 10.79
N LYS A 459 29.66 1.75 10.47
CA LYS A 459 28.95 2.11 9.23
C LYS A 459 29.74 1.67 7.99
N GLU A 460 31.03 1.97 7.93
CA GLU A 460 31.89 1.61 6.79
C GLU A 460 31.99 0.09 6.59
N LYS A 461 32.06 -0.69 7.67
CA LYS A 461 32.22 -2.15 7.61
C LYS A 461 30.93 -2.91 7.32
N TYR A 462 29.79 -2.43 7.79
CA TYR A 462 28.54 -3.19 7.84
C TYR A 462 27.33 -2.45 7.24
N GLY A 463 27.50 -1.19 6.82
CA GLY A 463 26.44 -0.41 6.19
C GLY A 463 26.00 -1.02 4.86
N ASP A 464 24.72 -0.99 4.58
CA ASP A 464 24.10 -1.41 3.33
C ASP A 464 23.02 -0.42 2.88
N GLU A 465 22.49 -0.62 1.68
CA GLU A 465 21.40 0.20 1.16
C GLU A 465 20.06 -0.16 1.82
N ARG A 466 19.14 0.80 1.79
CA ARG A 466 17.77 0.63 2.25
C ARG A 466 17.04 -0.40 1.38
N ARG A 467 16.25 -1.27 2.01
CA ARG A 467 15.40 -2.28 1.35
C ARG A 467 14.00 -1.76 1.10
N SER A 468 13.40 -1.08 2.10
CA SER A 468 12.03 -0.58 1.99
C SER A 468 11.99 0.75 1.22
N GLU A 469 11.15 0.84 0.20
CA GLU A 469 10.85 2.08 -0.53
C GLU A 469 9.90 2.97 0.27
N ILE A 470 9.95 4.29 0.06
CA ILE A 470 9.11 5.25 0.75
C ILE A 470 8.28 6.04 -0.26
N ILE A 471 6.96 5.96 -0.15
CA ILE A 471 6.02 6.82 -0.86
C ILE A 471 5.43 7.80 0.16
N TYR A 472 5.82 9.07 0.06
CA TYR A 472 5.50 10.11 1.06
C TYR A 472 4.03 10.52 1.08
N THR A 473 3.36 10.52 -0.07
CA THR A 473 1.94 10.83 -0.22
C THR A 473 1.13 9.54 -0.27
N ALA A 474 0.25 9.35 0.70
CA ALA A 474 -0.75 8.29 0.62
C ALA A 474 -1.98 8.85 -0.10
N GLU A 475 -2.31 8.31 -1.25
CA GLU A 475 -3.64 8.48 -1.83
C GLU A 475 -4.61 7.58 -1.07
N GLU A 476 -5.66 8.19 -0.50
CA GLU A 476 -6.75 7.39 0.06
C GLU A 476 -7.42 6.63 -1.09
N PHE A 477 -7.70 5.35 -0.89
CA PHE A 477 -8.49 4.57 -1.85
C PHE A 477 -9.84 5.23 -2.08
N ASN A 478 -10.05 5.72 -3.28
CA ASN A 478 -11.36 6.16 -3.70
C ASN A 478 -12.21 4.90 -4.01
N PRO A 479 -13.50 4.84 -3.63
CA PRO A 479 -14.37 3.75 -4.06
C PRO A 479 -14.37 3.51 -5.58
N GLU A 480 -14.11 4.53 -6.37
CA GLU A 480 -13.99 4.46 -7.84
C GLU A 480 -12.82 3.58 -8.30
N ASP A 481 -11.72 3.52 -7.53
CA ASP A 481 -10.51 2.75 -7.88
C ASP A 481 -10.74 1.22 -7.88
N PHE A 482 -11.91 0.77 -7.41
CA PHE A 482 -12.29 -0.65 -7.38
C PHE A 482 -13.20 -1.09 -8.53
N TYR A 483 -13.49 -0.16 -9.45
CA TYR A 483 -14.35 -0.39 -10.61
C TYR A 483 -13.64 0.11 -11.87
N ALA A 484 -13.64 -0.70 -12.93
CA ALA A 484 -13.22 -0.23 -14.25
C ALA A 484 -14.23 0.83 -14.75
N ASP A 485 -13.76 1.82 -15.51
CA ASP A 485 -14.63 2.89 -16.04
C ASP A 485 -15.30 2.44 -17.35
N ASP A 486 -16.06 1.34 -17.27
CA ASP A 486 -16.76 0.75 -18.40
C ASP A 486 -18.08 1.46 -18.68
N ASP A 487 -18.50 1.48 -19.94
CA ASP A 487 -19.80 2.01 -20.36
C ASP A 487 -20.93 1.04 -20.06
N MET A 488 -21.91 1.51 -19.31
CA MET A 488 -23.06 0.76 -18.86
C MET A 488 -24.36 1.31 -19.40
N VAL A 489 -25.32 0.45 -19.64
CA VAL A 489 -26.72 0.81 -19.88
C VAL A 489 -27.49 0.70 -18.57
N ILE A 490 -28.02 1.82 -18.13
CA ILE A 490 -28.87 1.90 -16.95
C ILE A 490 -30.31 1.85 -17.40
N THR A 491 -31.07 0.88 -16.92
CA THR A 491 -32.51 0.75 -17.20
C THR A 491 -33.31 1.00 -15.92
N ILE A 492 -34.38 1.79 -16.07
CA ILE A 492 -35.29 2.12 -14.97
C ILE A 492 -36.71 1.84 -15.43
N SER A 493 -37.41 1.03 -14.64
CA SER A 493 -38.81 0.73 -14.94
C SER A 493 -39.80 1.79 -14.39
N HIS A 494 -41.05 1.78 -14.87
CA HIS A 494 -42.11 2.64 -14.41
C HIS A 494 -42.39 2.55 -12.89
N HIS A 495 -42.21 1.37 -12.32
CA HIS A 495 -42.31 1.17 -10.86
C HIS A 495 -41.03 1.50 -10.10
N GLY A 496 -39.99 2.03 -10.77
CA GLY A 496 -38.72 2.46 -10.14
C GLY A 496 -37.72 1.34 -9.83
N TYR A 497 -37.74 0.23 -10.57
CA TYR A 497 -36.66 -0.78 -10.52
C TYR A 497 -35.51 -0.31 -11.41
N ILE A 498 -34.30 -0.33 -10.86
CA ILE A 498 -33.08 0.09 -11.55
C ILE A 498 -32.06 -1.05 -11.61
N LYS A 499 -31.36 -1.15 -12.71
CA LYS A 499 -30.17 -1.99 -12.91
C LYS A 499 -29.20 -1.36 -13.87
N ARG A 500 -27.95 -1.80 -13.83
CA ARG A 500 -26.96 -1.55 -14.89
C ARG A 500 -26.64 -2.84 -15.62
N THR A 501 -26.35 -2.73 -16.90
CA THR A 501 -25.96 -3.86 -17.78
C THR A 501 -24.84 -3.34 -18.68
N PRO A 502 -23.76 -4.12 -18.95
CA PRO A 502 -22.71 -3.72 -19.89
C PRO A 502 -23.29 -3.34 -21.27
N LEU A 503 -22.76 -2.27 -21.87
CA LEU A 503 -23.25 -1.78 -23.17
C LEU A 503 -23.06 -2.85 -24.27
N SER A 504 -22.01 -3.67 -24.16
CA SER A 504 -21.73 -4.78 -25.06
C SER A 504 -22.86 -5.83 -25.18
N ASP A 505 -23.72 -5.95 -24.17
CA ASP A 505 -24.86 -6.88 -24.18
C ASP A 505 -25.98 -6.46 -25.15
N PHE A 506 -25.95 -5.21 -25.67
CA PHE A 506 -26.98 -4.68 -26.54
C PHE A 506 -26.50 -4.66 -28.01
N ARG A 507 -26.96 -5.60 -28.83
CA ARG A 507 -26.66 -5.65 -30.27
C ARG A 507 -27.51 -4.67 -31.06
N SER A 508 -26.91 -4.00 -32.08
CA SER A 508 -27.66 -3.16 -33.01
C SER A 508 -28.56 -4.01 -33.96
N GLN A 509 -29.71 -3.49 -34.35
CA GLN A 509 -30.65 -4.11 -35.28
C GLN A 509 -31.04 -3.13 -36.39
N ALA A 510 -31.26 -3.65 -37.61
CA ALA A 510 -31.72 -2.83 -38.75
C ALA A 510 -33.14 -2.30 -38.51
N ARG A 511 -33.48 -1.22 -39.22
CA ARG A 511 -34.82 -0.62 -39.23
C ARG A 511 -35.90 -1.65 -39.57
N GLY A 512 -36.96 -1.73 -38.75
CA GLY A 512 -38.07 -2.68 -38.93
C GLY A 512 -37.86 -4.03 -38.24
N GLY A 513 -36.80 -4.19 -37.42
CA GLY A 513 -36.58 -5.37 -36.61
C GLY A 513 -37.66 -5.56 -35.53
N VAL A 514 -37.78 -6.79 -35.03
CA VAL A 514 -38.81 -7.18 -34.02
C VAL A 514 -38.44 -6.74 -32.63
N GLY A 515 -37.16 -6.34 -32.42
CA GLY A 515 -36.62 -5.97 -31.11
C GLY A 515 -36.26 -7.17 -30.21
N ALA A 516 -35.55 -6.88 -29.15
CA ALA A 516 -35.21 -7.85 -28.11
C ALA A 516 -35.78 -7.34 -26.76
N LYS A 517 -36.13 -8.27 -25.86
CA LYS A 517 -36.64 -7.92 -24.53
C LYS A 517 -35.51 -7.34 -23.69
N GLY A 518 -35.64 -6.09 -23.28
CA GLY A 518 -34.63 -5.38 -22.53
C GLY A 518 -34.63 -5.65 -21.00
N SER A 519 -35.74 -6.17 -20.48
CA SER A 519 -35.89 -6.60 -19.09
C SER A 519 -37.16 -7.46 -18.92
N ASP A 520 -37.14 -8.39 -17.97
CA ASP A 520 -38.38 -9.01 -17.48
C ASP A 520 -38.99 -8.07 -16.43
N THR A 521 -40.16 -7.56 -16.75
CA THR A 521 -40.92 -6.71 -15.85
C THR A 521 -42.01 -7.54 -15.14
N ARG A 522 -42.57 -7.03 -14.05
CA ARG A 522 -43.80 -7.59 -13.45
C ARG A 522 -44.97 -7.26 -14.35
N ASP A 523 -46.08 -7.99 -14.17
CA ASP A 523 -47.35 -7.62 -14.81
C ASP A 523 -47.65 -6.14 -14.54
N GLU A 524 -47.92 -5.36 -15.60
CA GLU A 524 -48.18 -3.89 -15.58
C GLU A 524 -46.92 -2.98 -15.38
N ASP A 525 -45.68 -3.49 -15.31
CA ASP A 525 -44.46 -2.67 -15.27
C ASP A 525 -43.75 -2.69 -16.65
N PHE A 526 -43.12 -1.58 -17.01
CA PHE A 526 -42.37 -1.44 -18.27
C PHE A 526 -41.13 -0.56 -18.05
N ILE A 527 -40.14 -0.66 -18.91
CA ILE A 527 -38.95 0.20 -18.85
C ILE A 527 -39.36 1.60 -19.34
N GLU A 528 -39.21 2.58 -18.47
CA GLU A 528 -39.55 3.96 -18.76
C GLU A 528 -38.33 4.76 -19.20
N TYR A 529 -37.12 4.47 -18.64
CA TYR A 529 -35.91 5.21 -18.95
C TYR A 529 -34.76 4.23 -19.22
N ILE A 530 -33.94 4.59 -20.24
CA ILE A 530 -32.66 3.96 -20.54
C ILE A 530 -31.61 5.06 -20.70
N TYR A 531 -30.46 4.90 -20.02
CA TYR A 531 -29.33 5.82 -20.10
C TYR A 531 -28.05 5.03 -20.29
N SER A 532 -27.13 5.54 -21.11
CA SER A 532 -25.75 5.10 -21.10
C SER A 532 -24.96 5.99 -20.16
N ALA A 533 -24.10 5.44 -19.33
CA ALA A 533 -23.24 6.17 -18.42
C ALA A 533 -22.00 5.34 -18.10
N SER A 534 -20.85 6.00 -17.91
CA SER A 534 -19.66 5.34 -17.45
C SER A 534 -19.74 4.99 -15.95
N MET A 535 -19.01 3.98 -15.52
CA MET A 535 -19.04 3.46 -14.15
C MET A 535 -18.73 4.51 -13.08
N HIS A 536 -17.84 5.46 -13.39
CA HIS A 536 -17.39 6.50 -12.45
C HIS A 536 -18.29 7.74 -12.43
N GLU A 537 -19.27 7.84 -13.33
CA GLU A 537 -20.19 8.98 -13.36
C GLU A 537 -21.09 9.02 -12.12
N THR A 538 -21.52 10.24 -11.80
CA THR A 538 -22.55 10.48 -10.77
C THR A 538 -23.87 10.76 -11.46
N MET A 539 -24.89 9.99 -11.10
CA MET A 539 -26.26 10.27 -11.50
C MET A 539 -26.91 11.23 -10.51
N LEU A 540 -27.35 12.37 -10.97
CA LEU A 540 -28.28 13.25 -10.24
C LEU A 540 -29.69 12.81 -10.58
N LEU A 541 -30.45 12.40 -9.58
CA LEU A 541 -31.82 11.89 -9.73
C LEU A 541 -32.79 12.95 -9.22
N PHE A 542 -33.67 13.39 -10.08
CA PHE A 542 -34.69 14.43 -9.76
C PHE A 542 -36.07 13.81 -9.70
N THR A 543 -36.73 14.02 -8.59
CA THR A 543 -38.08 13.46 -8.37
C THR A 543 -39.20 14.38 -8.88
N GLN A 544 -40.38 13.80 -9.07
CA GLN A 544 -41.61 14.55 -9.46
C GLN A 544 -41.92 15.69 -8.51
N MET A 545 -41.65 15.51 -7.21
CA MET A 545 -41.84 16.50 -6.18
C MET A 545 -40.71 17.53 -6.07
N GLY A 546 -39.72 17.51 -7.01
CA GLY A 546 -38.70 18.53 -7.12
C GLY A 546 -37.52 18.33 -6.14
N ARG A 547 -37.21 17.12 -5.72
CA ARG A 547 -36.03 16.81 -4.93
C ARG A 547 -34.91 16.25 -5.81
N CYS A 548 -33.65 16.41 -5.36
CA CYS A 548 -32.44 15.84 -5.99
C CYS A 548 -31.78 14.86 -5.05
N TYR A 549 -31.41 13.70 -5.59
CA TYR A 549 -30.60 12.65 -4.95
C TYR A 549 -29.37 12.35 -5.81
N TRP A 550 -28.36 11.73 -5.20
CA TRP A 550 -27.12 11.34 -5.87
C TRP A 550 -26.99 9.82 -5.81
N LEU A 551 -26.51 9.23 -6.91
CA LEU A 551 -26.22 7.81 -7.01
C LEU A 551 -25.01 7.64 -7.93
N LYS A 552 -23.96 6.96 -7.46
CA LYS A 552 -22.85 6.59 -8.29
C LYS A 552 -23.24 5.40 -9.18
N VAL A 553 -22.77 5.37 -10.44
CA VAL A 553 -23.13 4.30 -11.37
C VAL A 553 -22.67 2.94 -10.85
N TYR A 554 -21.49 2.86 -10.23
CA TYR A 554 -21.00 1.62 -9.62
C TYR A 554 -21.84 1.11 -8.42
N GLU A 555 -22.63 1.97 -7.79
CA GLU A 555 -23.56 1.57 -6.71
C GLU A 555 -24.87 0.96 -7.24
N ILE A 556 -25.16 1.13 -8.52
CA ILE A 556 -26.33 0.53 -9.17
C ILE A 556 -26.10 -0.98 -9.29
N PRO A 557 -27.05 -1.84 -8.89
CA PRO A 557 -26.87 -3.29 -9.01
C PRO A 557 -26.70 -3.72 -10.45
N GLU A 558 -25.68 -4.53 -10.70
CA GLU A 558 -25.48 -5.17 -11.99
C GLU A 558 -26.50 -6.29 -12.19
N GLY A 559 -27.01 -6.41 -13.39
CA GLY A 559 -27.99 -7.41 -13.72
C GLY A 559 -27.90 -7.81 -15.20
N ALA A 560 -28.11 -9.11 -15.47
CA ALA A 560 -28.23 -9.59 -16.84
C ALA A 560 -29.38 -8.87 -17.57
N LYS A 561 -29.33 -8.84 -18.90
CA LYS A 561 -30.33 -8.16 -19.77
C LYS A 561 -31.78 -8.43 -19.35
N ASN A 562 -32.09 -9.65 -18.94
CA ASN A 562 -33.45 -10.08 -18.54
C ASN A 562 -33.73 -9.93 -17.03
N ALA A 563 -32.79 -9.46 -16.21
CA ALA A 563 -33.01 -9.30 -14.78
C ALA A 563 -33.96 -8.13 -14.46
N LYS A 564 -34.71 -8.22 -13.37
CA LYS A 564 -35.71 -7.18 -12.96
C LYS A 564 -35.08 -5.94 -12.29
N GLY A 565 -33.81 -6.02 -11.84
CA GLY A 565 -33.14 -4.95 -11.08
C GLY A 565 -33.61 -4.85 -9.62
N ARG A 566 -33.23 -3.76 -8.95
CA ARG A 566 -33.65 -3.43 -7.57
C ARG A 566 -34.45 -2.15 -7.53
N ALA A 567 -35.36 -2.02 -6.59
CA ALA A 567 -36.15 -0.80 -6.41
C ALA A 567 -35.25 0.37 -5.97
N LEU A 568 -35.39 1.52 -6.59
CA LEU A 568 -34.67 2.77 -6.25
C LEU A 568 -34.81 3.15 -4.78
N GLN A 569 -35.97 2.86 -4.17
CA GLN A 569 -36.22 3.09 -2.75
C GLN A 569 -35.32 2.27 -1.80
N ASN A 570 -34.73 1.18 -2.29
CA ASN A 570 -33.74 0.40 -1.52
C ASN A 570 -32.31 0.97 -1.64
N LEU A 571 -32.06 1.85 -2.59
CA LEU A 571 -30.77 2.50 -2.83
C LEU A 571 -30.77 3.94 -2.31
N LEU A 572 -31.93 4.62 -2.32
CA LEU A 572 -32.09 6.04 -1.98
C LEU A 572 -33.26 6.23 -1.01
N ASN A 573 -33.11 7.15 -0.08
CA ASN A 573 -34.18 7.54 0.87
C ASN A 573 -35.22 8.47 0.20
N ILE A 574 -35.93 7.94 -0.80
CA ILE A 574 -37.00 8.67 -1.50
C ILE A 574 -38.26 8.65 -0.64
N GLU A 575 -38.97 9.80 -0.55
CA GLU A 575 -40.20 9.90 0.21
C GLU A 575 -41.31 9.01 -0.38
N PRO A 576 -42.15 8.39 0.46
CA PRO A 576 -43.25 7.56 -0.03
C PRO A 576 -44.19 8.34 -0.96
N GLY A 577 -44.45 7.78 -2.13
CA GLY A 577 -45.34 8.43 -3.14
C GLY A 577 -44.59 9.33 -4.14
N ASP A 578 -43.33 9.64 -3.94
CA ASP A 578 -42.52 10.38 -4.90
C ASP A 578 -41.85 9.42 -5.92
N ARG A 579 -41.64 9.90 -7.14
CA ARG A 579 -41.03 9.15 -8.23
C ARG A 579 -39.92 9.97 -8.89
N VAL A 580 -38.87 9.27 -9.33
CA VAL A 580 -37.80 9.91 -10.11
C VAL A 580 -38.24 10.10 -11.56
N ASN A 581 -38.16 11.33 -12.06
CA ASN A 581 -38.59 11.71 -13.39
C ASN A 581 -37.49 12.22 -14.32
N ALA A 582 -36.34 12.60 -13.77
CA ALA A 582 -35.23 13.09 -14.59
C ALA A 582 -33.89 12.63 -14.00
N PHE A 583 -32.97 12.41 -14.90
CA PHE A 583 -31.62 11.92 -14.59
C PHE A 583 -30.61 12.77 -15.33
N ILE A 584 -29.59 13.23 -14.62
CA ILE A 584 -28.48 13.99 -15.20
C ILE A 584 -27.18 13.27 -14.84
N ARG A 585 -26.40 12.95 -15.85
CA ARG A 585 -25.05 12.37 -15.70
C ARG A 585 -24.05 13.50 -15.51
N VAL A 586 -23.17 13.35 -14.53
CA VAL A 586 -22.08 14.30 -14.29
C VAL A 586 -20.78 13.52 -14.04
N LYS A 587 -19.79 13.70 -14.89
CA LYS A 587 -18.55 12.94 -14.85
C LYS A 587 -17.70 13.26 -13.62
N ASN A 588 -17.57 14.51 -13.21
CA ASN A 588 -16.66 14.94 -12.15
C ASN A 588 -17.30 15.94 -11.18
N LEU A 589 -18.43 15.57 -10.57
CA LEU A 589 -19.23 16.49 -9.73
C LEU A 589 -18.48 17.09 -8.53
N THR A 590 -17.52 16.34 -7.94
CA THR A 590 -16.82 16.75 -6.71
C THR A 590 -15.37 17.17 -6.94
N ARG A 591 -14.76 16.80 -8.05
CA ARG A 591 -13.33 17.03 -8.35
C ARG A 591 -13.09 18.23 -9.26
N ASP A 592 -14.04 18.56 -10.13
CA ASP A 592 -13.90 19.62 -11.12
C ASP A 592 -14.65 20.87 -10.70
N THR A 593 -13.98 21.74 -9.95
CA THR A 593 -14.53 22.97 -9.43
C THR A 593 -14.85 23.97 -10.54
N GLU A 594 -14.12 23.99 -11.63
CA GLU A 594 -14.35 24.88 -12.77
C GLU A 594 -15.62 24.46 -13.52
N PHE A 595 -15.77 23.16 -13.78
CA PHE A 595 -16.95 22.61 -14.42
C PHE A 595 -18.23 22.92 -13.64
N VAL A 596 -18.27 22.65 -12.33
CA VAL A 596 -19.49 22.89 -11.53
C VAL A 596 -19.85 24.36 -11.38
N ASN A 597 -18.88 25.28 -11.47
CA ASN A 597 -19.10 26.74 -11.40
C ASN A 597 -19.42 27.38 -12.76
N SER A 598 -19.20 26.66 -13.86
CA SER A 598 -19.50 27.13 -15.22
C SER A 598 -20.78 26.55 -15.82
N HIS A 599 -21.33 25.49 -15.20
CA HIS A 599 -22.52 24.79 -15.73
C HIS A 599 -23.76 25.03 -14.88
N TYR A 600 -24.92 24.90 -15.52
CA TYR A 600 -26.23 25.12 -14.92
C TYR A 600 -27.15 23.93 -15.14
N LEU A 601 -28.10 23.76 -14.21
CA LEU A 601 -29.24 22.86 -14.37
C LEU A 601 -30.48 23.68 -14.72
N ILE A 602 -31.14 23.27 -15.80
CA ILE A 602 -32.43 23.86 -16.25
C ILE A 602 -33.55 22.86 -15.91
N PHE A 603 -34.53 23.32 -15.20
CA PHE A 603 -35.70 22.53 -14.77
C PHE A 603 -36.94 22.96 -15.55
N CYS A 604 -37.75 22.00 -15.97
CA CYS A 604 -39.04 22.27 -16.60
C CYS A 604 -40.13 21.46 -15.94
N THR A 605 -41.28 22.12 -15.64
CA THR A 605 -42.43 21.47 -15.03
C THR A 605 -43.51 21.17 -16.04
N LYS A 606 -44.46 20.31 -15.66
CA LYS A 606 -45.59 19.87 -16.48
C LYS A 606 -46.51 21.02 -16.91
N ARG A 607 -46.65 22.07 -16.06
CA ARG A 607 -47.39 23.28 -16.37
C ARG A 607 -46.57 24.35 -17.10
N GLY A 608 -45.39 24.01 -17.61
CA GLY A 608 -44.56 24.88 -18.42
C GLY A 608 -43.78 25.97 -17.66
N THR A 609 -43.53 25.76 -16.36
CA THR A 609 -42.60 26.58 -15.58
C THR A 609 -41.16 26.14 -15.82
N ILE A 610 -40.23 27.10 -15.96
CA ILE A 610 -38.81 26.86 -16.17
C ILE A 610 -37.97 27.56 -15.09
N LYS A 611 -36.86 26.92 -14.70
CA LYS A 611 -35.92 27.43 -13.71
C LYS A 611 -34.49 27.10 -14.11
N LYS A 612 -33.53 28.01 -13.82
CA LYS A 612 -32.10 27.81 -14.01
C LYS A 612 -31.36 27.88 -12.68
N THR A 613 -30.49 26.93 -12.36
CA THR A 613 -29.71 26.89 -11.12
C THR A 613 -28.27 26.46 -11.41
N LEU A 614 -27.28 27.09 -10.76
CA LEU A 614 -25.87 26.73 -10.90
C LEU A 614 -25.62 25.29 -10.42
N LEU A 615 -24.82 24.51 -11.13
CA LEU A 615 -24.52 23.10 -10.80
C LEU A 615 -23.79 22.93 -9.46
N GLU A 616 -22.97 23.93 -9.05
CA GLU A 616 -22.31 23.95 -7.74
C GLU A 616 -23.31 23.77 -6.58
N ALA A 617 -24.53 24.29 -6.71
CA ALA A 617 -25.55 24.11 -5.70
C ALA A 617 -25.88 22.63 -5.38
N TYR A 618 -25.46 21.69 -6.24
CA TYR A 618 -25.66 20.23 -6.13
C TYR A 618 -24.35 19.45 -5.95
N SER A 619 -23.21 20.11 -5.78
CA SER A 619 -21.89 19.45 -5.64
C SER A 619 -21.71 18.72 -4.32
N ARG A 620 -22.58 18.93 -3.32
CA ARG A 620 -22.49 18.36 -1.98
C ARG A 620 -23.59 17.33 -1.74
N PRO A 621 -23.31 16.02 -1.95
CA PRO A 621 -24.28 14.95 -1.73
C PRO A 621 -24.82 14.90 -0.30
N ARG A 622 -26.11 14.58 -0.17
CA ARG A 622 -26.78 14.32 1.12
C ARG A 622 -27.66 13.09 0.99
N ALA A 623 -27.59 12.18 1.95
CA ALA A 623 -28.35 10.93 1.95
C ALA A 623 -29.87 11.13 1.84
N ASN A 624 -30.40 12.19 2.44
CA ASN A 624 -31.85 12.52 2.41
C ASN A 624 -32.26 13.40 1.22
N GLY A 625 -31.36 13.59 0.24
CA GLY A 625 -31.62 14.47 -0.87
C GLY A 625 -31.73 15.96 -0.49
N VAL A 626 -31.88 16.83 -1.49
CA VAL A 626 -32.10 18.27 -1.32
C VAL A 626 -33.25 18.75 -2.19
N ILE A 627 -33.88 19.84 -1.79
CA ILE A 627 -34.88 20.53 -2.63
C ILE A 627 -34.17 21.08 -3.87
N ALA A 628 -34.62 20.68 -5.05
CA ALA A 628 -34.09 21.14 -6.33
C ALA A 628 -34.94 22.29 -6.94
N ILE A 629 -36.24 22.26 -6.76
CA ILE A 629 -37.21 23.27 -7.20
C ILE A 629 -38.42 23.25 -6.28
N ASN A 630 -38.97 24.41 -5.94
CA ASN A 630 -40.27 24.51 -5.30
C ASN A 630 -41.37 24.47 -6.36
N LEU A 631 -42.21 23.45 -6.28
CA LEU A 631 -43.34 23.27 -7.19
C LEU A 631 -44.60 23.98 -6.67
N VAL A 632 -45.41 24.48 -7.60
CA VAL A 632 -46.75 24.95 -7.29
C VAL A 632 -47.67 23.74 -7.08
N GLU A 633 -48.66 23.84 -6.21
CA GLU A 633 -49.61 22.76 -5.91
C GLU A 633 -50.20 22.15 -7.20
N GLY A 634 -50.09 20.83 -7.33
CA GLY A 634 -50.56 20.06 -8.48
C GLY A 634 -49.71 20.17 -9.75
N ASP A 635 -48.48 20.75 -9.67
CA ASP A 635 -47.49 20.70 -10.74
C ASP A 635 -46.44 19.61 -10.47
N GLN A 636 -45.75 19.17 -11.49
CA GLN A 636 -44.76 18.13 -11.42
C GLN A 636 -43.52 18.47 -12.26
N LEU A 637 -42.35 18.04 -11.84
CA LEU A 637 -41.13 18.15 -12.62
C LEU A 637 -41.20 17.17 -13.78
N VAL A 638 -40.96 17.63 -15.02
CA VAL A 638 -40.95 16.80 -16.25
C VAL A 638 -39.54 16.51 -16.74
N GLY A 639 -38.67 17.48 -16.71
CA GLY A 639 -37.33 17.34 -17.23
C GLY A 639 -36.33 18.28 -16.59
N VAL A 640 -35.07 17.82 -16.58
CA VAL A 640 -33.90 18.58 -16.16
C VAL A 640 -32.85 18.46 -17.25
N GLY A 641 -32.19 19.56 -17.59
CA GLY A 641 -31.09 19.59 -18.57
C GLY A 641 -29.85 20.26 -17.99
N LEU A 642 -28.69 19.79 -18.40
CA LEU A 642 -27.38 20.38 -18.07
C LEU A 642 -26.99 21.35 -19.19
N THR A 643 -26.53 22.57 -18.84
CA THR A 643 -26.10 23.60 -19.80
C THR A 643 -24.83 24.28 -19.35
N ASN A 644 -24.12 24.88 -20.30
CA ASN A 644 -22.88 25.63 -20.08
C ASN A 644 -23.11 27.19 -19.99
N GLY A 645 -24.34 27.66 -19.96
CA GLY A 645 -24.65 29.08 -19.92
C GLY A 645 -24.97 29.71 -21.29
N ASP A 646 -24.67 29.03 -22.39
CA ASP A 646 -24.84 29.51 -23.78
C ASP A 646 -25.62 28.49 -24.66
N SER A 647 -26.65 27.88 -24.09
CA SER A 647 -27.46 26.86 -24.77
C SER A 647 -28.84 27.40 -25.14
N GLU A 648 -29.44 26.80 -26.14
CA GLU A 648 -30.84 27.04 -26.49
C GLU A 648 -31.75 26.01 -25.83
N ILE A 649 -32.89 26.47 -25.38
CA ILE A 649 -33.88 25.63 -24.70
C ILE A 649 -35.08 25.46 -25.63
N LEU A 650 -35.50 24.22 -25.80
CA LEU A 650 -36.65 23.84 -26.55
C LEU A 650 -37.62 23.06 -25.67
N ILE A 651 -38.87 23.56 -25.49
CA ILE A 651 -39.89 22.91 -24.68
C ILE A 651 -41.02 22.50 -25.60
N ALA A 652 -41.45 21.24 -25.53
CA ALA A 652 -42.53 20.70 -26.35
C ALA A 652 -43.71 20.26 -25.51
N ASN A 653 -44.94 20.49 -26.02
CA ASN A 653 -46.19 20.05 -25.41
C ASN A 653 -46.79 18.85 -26.13
N ARG A 654 -47.74 18.22 -25.48
CA ARG A 654 -48.49 17.05 -25.94
C ARG A 654 -49.22 17.30 -27.26
N ASN A 655 -49.73 18.52 -27.45
CA ASN A 655 -50.40 18.94 -28.68
C ASN A 655 -49.48 19.21 -29.87
N GLY A 656 -48.22 18.77 -29.81
CA GLY A 656 -47.27 18.81 -30.90
C GLY A 656 -46.79 20.23 -31.26
N ARG A 657 -46.69 21.14 -30.25
CA ARG A 657 -46.07 22.44 -30.38
C ARG A 657 -44.77 22.53 -29.60
N ALA A 658 -43.84 23.38 -30.02
CA ALA A 658 -42.58 23.63 -29.35
C ALA A 658 -42.20 25.13 -29.33
N VAL A 659 -41.61 25.57 -28.22
CA VAL A 659 -41.02 26.90 -28.01
C VAL A 659 -39.52 26.79 -27.97
N ARG A 660 -38.83 27.64 -28.73
CA ARG A 660 -37.35 27.74 -28.71
C ARG A 660 -36.92 29.13 -28.25
N PHE A 661 -36.03 29.22 -27.30
CA PHE A 661 -35.42 30.44 -26.79
C PHE A 661 -34.05 30.20 -26.19
N HIS A 662 -33.20 31.23 -26.10
CA HIS A 662 -31.89 31.17 -25.49
C HIS A 662 -32.02 31.14 -23.95
N GLU A 663 -31.17 30.32 -23.29
CA GLU A 663 -31.20 30.15 -21.82
C GLU A 663 -30.94 31.42 -21.01
N SER A 664 -30.33 32.48 -21.62
CA SER A 664 -30.16 33.79 -21.00
C SER A 664 -31.49 34.46 -20.67
N ALA A 665 -32.58 34.07 -21.34
CA ALA A 665 -33.92 34.53 -21.03
C ALA A 665 -34.42 34.05 -19.65
N VAL A 666 -33.70 33.08 -19.03
CA VAL A 666 -33.97 32.56 -17.70
C VAL A 666 -32.79 32.93 -16.81
N ARG A 667 -33.00 33.81 -15.83
CA ARG A 667 -31.95 34.16 -14.85
C ARG A 667 -31.65 32.99 -13.96
N ALA A 668 -30.39 32.87 -13.51
CA ALA A 668 -29.99 31.90 -12.50
C ALA A 668 -30.69 32.20 -11.15
N MET A 669 -31.18 31.16 -10.50
CA MET A 669 -31.92 31.21 -9.25
C MET A 669 -31.44 30.14 -8.27
N GLY A 670 -31.63 30.37 -6.97
CA GLY A 670 -31.30 29.38 -5.94
C GLY A 670 -32.18 28.12 -6.00
N ARG A 671 -31.79 27.05 -5.34
CA ARG A 671 -32.49 25.75 -5.32
C ARG A 671 -33.97 25.87 -4.93
N ASN A 672 -34.31 26.72 -3.96
CA ASN A 672 -35.64 26.86 -3.41
C ASN A 672 -36.56 27.81 -4.21
N ALA A 673 -36.18 28.25 -5.40
CA ALA A 673 -37.04 29.08 -6.24
C ALA A 673 -38.04 28.23 -7.03
N THR A 674 -39.21 28.82 -7.35
CA THR A 674 -40.28 28.16 -8.16
C THR A 674 -39.95 28.22 -9.65
N GLY A 675 -39.33 29.30 -10.13
CA GLY A 675 -39.04 29.51 -11.55
C GLY A 675 -39.89 30.58 -12.19
N VAL A 676 -39.92 30.61 -13.52
CA VAL A 676 -40.66 31.56 -14.36
C VAL A 676 -41.38 30.80 -15.49
N ARG A 677 -42.37 31.43 -16.13
CA ARG A 677 -43.13 30.83 -17.25
C ARG A 677 -42.20 30.56 -18.44
N GLY A 678 -42.08 29.31 -18.87
CA GLY A 678 -41.29 28.86 -20.04
C GLY A 678 -42.15 28.75 -21.29
N MET A 679 -43.32 28.08 -21.21
CA MET A 679 -44.27 27.88 -22.29
C MET A 679 -45.69 28.17 -21.82
N THR A 680 -46.56 28.66 -22.71
CA THR A 680 -48.02 28.78 -22.47
C THR A 680 -48.70 27.59 -23.13
N LEU A 681 -49.43 26.81 -22.34
CA LEU A 681 -50.18 25.63 -22.77
C LEU A 681 -51.56 26.06 -23.28
N ASP A 682 -52.24 25.17 -24.03
CA ASP A 682 -53.62 25.40 -24.45
C ASP A 682 -54.58 25.16 -23.28
N ASP A 683 -55.71 25.90 -23.25
CA ASP A 683 -56.68 25.92 -22.12
C ASP A 683 -57.67 24.74 -22.15
N ASP A 684 -57.35 23.64 -22.86
CA ASP A 684 -58.21 22.48 -22.99
C ASP A 684 -58.15 21.51 -21.77
N GLY A 685 -57.29 21.80 -20.79
CA GLY A 685 -57.08 21.01 -19.58
C GLY A 685 -56.38 19.67 -19.80
N ARG A 686 -56.04 19.34 -21.05
CA ARG A 686 -55.28 18.10 -21.41
C ARG A 686 -53.84 18.37 -21.83
N ASP A 687 -53.55 19.61 -22.26
CA ASP A 687 -52.22 19.97 -22.73
C ASP A 687 -51.22 20.07 -21.57
N GLU A 688 -50.10 19.44 -21.76
CA GLU A 688 -49.03 19.44 -20.80
C GLU A 688 -47.65 19.41 -21.51
N VAL A 689 -46.62 19.87 -20.85
CA VAL A 689 -45.25 19.73 -21.34
C VAL A 689 -44.82 18.27 -21.25
N ILE A 690 -44.35 17.72 -22.39
CA ILE A 690 -43.88 16.33 -22.49
C ILE A 690 -42.35 16.22 -22.41
N GLY A 691 -41.64 17.29 -22.70
CA GLY A 691 -40.18 17.28 -22.65
C GLY A 691 -39.56 18.63 -22.86
N MET A 692 -38.35 18.75 -22.41
CA MET A 692 -37.46 19.88 -22.57
C MET A 692 -36.12 19.42 -23.10
N LEU A 693 -35.56 20.13 -24.06
CA LEU A 693 -34.22 19.91 -24.60
C LEU A 693 -33.33 21.11 -24.33
N THR A 694 -32.06 20.85 -24.11
CA THR A 694 -30.99 21.84 -24.12
C THR A 694 -30.10 21.58 -25.32
N VAL A 695 -29.97 22.52 -26.23
CA VAL A 695 -29.23 22.37 -27.47
C VAL A 695 -28.11 23.42 -27.50
N ALA A 696 -26.85 22.96 -27.74
CA ALA A 696 -25.72 23.87 -27.87
C ALA A 696 -25.82 24.70 -29.14
N GLN A 697 -25.36 25.96 -29.12
CA GLN A 697 -25.35 26.79 -30.34
C GLN A 697 -24.39 26.26 -31.38
N GLY A 698 -24.86 26.21 -32.66
CA GLY A 698 -24.01 25.77 -33.77
C GLY A 698 -23.74 24.27 -33.85
N THR A 699 -24.52 23.46 -33.16
CA THR A 699 -24.42 22.00 -33.21
C THR A 699 -25.05 21.43 -34.47
N GLU A 700 -24.55 20.32 -34.98
CA GLU A 700 -25.12 19.54 -36.10
C GLU A 700 -26.29 18.65 -35.63
N GLU A 701 -26.74 18.78 -34.40
CA GLU A 701 -27.88 18.03 -33.84
C GLU A 701 -29.19 18.36 -34.56
N THR A 702 -29.98 17.33 -34.75
CA THR A 702 -31.35 17.44 -35.26
C THR A 702 -32.36 17.11 -34.13
N ILE A 703 -33.54 17.68 -34.21
CA ILE A 703 -34.60 17.41 -33.22
C ILE A 703 -35.43 16.23 -33.70
N LEU A 704 -35.29 15.12 -32.97
CA LEU A 704 -36.14 13.94 -33.13
C LEU A 704 -37.47 14.16 -32.37
N VAL A 705 -38.60 13.88 -33.02
CA VAL A 705 -39.92 13.81 -32.40
C VAL A 705 -40.55 12.45 -32.72
N ILE A 706 -41.18 11.86 -31.69
CA ILE A 706 -41.86 10.57 -31.82
C ILE A 706 -43.23 10.65 -31.17
N SER A 707 -44.23 10.09 -31.87
CA SER A 707 -45.63 10.06 -31.41
C SER A 707 -45.99 8.67 -30.85
N GLU A 708 -47.09 8.63 -30.12
CA GLU A 708 -47.68 7.49 -29.47
C GLU A 708 -47.85 6.24 -30.36
N GLN A 709 -48.21 6.43 -31.63
CA GLN A 709 -48.42 5.37 -32.60
C GLN A 709 -47.15 4.99 -33.41
N GLY A 710 -45.97 5.40 -32.97
CA GLY A 710 -44.68 5.00 -33.56
C GLY A 710 -44.32 5.78 -34.85
N TYR A 711 -44.89 6.92 -35.08
CA TYR A 711 -44.46 7.84 -36.12
C TYR A 711 -43.46 8.85 -35.57
N GLY A 712 -42.44 9.16 -36.33
CA GLY A 712 -41.45 10.13 -35.93
C GLY A 712 -40.63 10.66 -37.11
N LYS A 713 -39.85 11.67 -36.86
CA LYS A 713 -38.97 12.34 -37.81
C LYS A 713 -37.89 13.09 -37.10
N ARG A 714 -36.89 13.49 -37.82
CA ARG A 714 -35.89 14.47 -37.39
C ARG A 714 -36.17 15.80 -38.09
N SER A 715 -35.91 16.91 -37.44
CA SER A 715 -36.01 18.26 -38.04
C SER A 715 -34.78 19.07 -37.64
N VAL A 716 -34.27 19.92 -38.53
CA VAL A 716 -33.15 20.79 -38.19
C VAL A 716 -33.58 21.83 -37.13
N VAL A 717 -32.65 22.16 -36.25
CA VAL A 717 -32.92 23.11 -35.13
C VAL A 717 -33.37 24.48 -35.65
N GLU A 718 -32.86 24.92 -36.79
CA GLU A 718 -33.18 26.18 -37.45
C GLU A 718 -34.63 26.31 -37.90
N ASP A 719 -35.32 25.21 -38.19
CA ASP A 719 -36.73 25.19 -38.49
C ASP A 719 -37.59 25.78 -37.37
N TYR A 720 -37.07 25.72 -36.11
CA TYR A 720 -37.74 26.29 -34.96
C TYR A 720 -37.27 27.72 -34.75
N ARG A 721 -38.14 28.72 -35.12
CA ARG A 721 -37.79 30.11 -34.92
C ARG A 721 -37.54 30.44 -33.45
N LYS A 722 -36.50 31.21 -33.16
CA LYS A 722 -36.25 31.77 -31.83
C LYS A 722 -37.39 32.73 -31.45
N THR A 723 -37.93 32.55 -30.26
CA THR A 723 -39.02 33.36 -29.68
C THR A 723 -38.66 33.73 -28.26
N ASN A 724 -39.48 34.60 -27.65
CA ASN A 724 -39.38 34.81 -26.21
C ASN A 724 -39.96 33.63 -25.46
N ARG A 725 -39.48 33.34 -24.22
CA ARG A 725 -40.10 32.37 -23.31
C ARG A 725 -41.56 32.74 -23.04
N GLY A 726 -42.42 31.77 -22.67
CA GLY A 726 -43.79 31.98 -22.29
C GLY A 726 -44.78 32.12 -23.46
N THR A 727 -44.35 31.83 -24.71
CA THR A 727 -45.25 31.79 -25.87
C THR A 727 -45.89 30.40 -26.04
N LYS A 728 -46.94 30.30 -26.91
CA LYS A 728 -47.54 29.01 -27.30
C LYS A 728 -46.70 28.16 -28.24
N GLY A 729 -45.62 28.69 -28.81
CA GLY A 729 -44.70 28.01 -29.70
C GLY A 729 -45.22 27.75 -31.13
N VAL A 730 -44.43 26.96 -31.87
CA VAL A 730 -44.66 26.57 -33.27
C VAL A 730 -44.96 25.06 -33.36
N LYS A 731 -45.65 24.65 -34.45
CA LYS A 731 -45.94 23.23 -34.67
C LYS A 731 -44.65 22.44 -34.87
N THR A 732 -44.46 21.35 -34.12
CA THR A 732 -43.32 20.44 -34.21
C THR A 732 -43.69 19.08 -34.84
N LEU A 733 -44.93 18.63 -34.67
CA LEU A 733 -45.49 17.43 -35.32
C LEU A 733 -46.92 17.73 -35.71
N ASN A 734 -47.34 17.21 -36.85
CA ASN A 734 -48.78 17.27 -37.23
C ASN A 734 -49.53 16.13 -36.57
N ILE A 735 -50.23 16.43 -35.48
CA ILE A 735 -51.01 15.45 -34.70
C ILE A 735 -52.27 15.10 -35.50
N THR A 736 -52.59 13.82 -35.69
CA THR A 736 -53.74 13.24 -36.34
C THR A 736 -54.10 11.92 -35.68
N ASP A 737 -55.28 11.37 -35.89
CA ASP A 737 -55.69 10.05 -35.38
C ASP A 737 -54.71 8.93 -35.77
N LYS A 738 -53.96 9.12 -36.87
CA LYS A 738 -52.95 8.15 -37.34
C LYS A 738 -51.66 8.22 -36.58
N THR A 739 -51.25 9.41 -36.09
CA THR A 739 -49.98 9.59 -35.40
C THR A 739 -50.13 9.45 -33.88
N GLY A 740 -51.31 9.75 -33.33
CA GLY A 740 -51.48 9.93 -31.91
C GLY A 740 -50.75 11.18 -31.40
N GLU A 741 -50.81 11.43 -30.10
CA GLU A 741 -50.21 12.59 -29.41
C GLU A 741 -48.68 12.50 -29.40
N LEU A 742 -48.00 13.62 -29.16
CA LEU A 742 -46.53 13.64 -29.04
C LEU A 742 -46.09 13.03 -27.70
N VAL A 743 -45.17 12.08 -27.75
CA VAL A 743 -44.68 11.36 -26.57
C VAL A 743 -43.23 11.72 -26.24
N ALA A 744 -42.36 11.87 -27.24
CA ALA A 744 -40.95 12.12 -27.00
C ALA A 744 -40.37 13.17 -27.94
N ILE A 745 -39.43 13.94 -27.40
CA ILE A 745 -38.56 14.87 -28.11
C ILE A 745 -37.13 14.67 -27.66
N ARG A 746 -36.14 14.51 -28.59
CA ARG A 746 -34.71 14.29 -28.28
C ARG A 746 -33.79 15.01 -29.27
N PRO A 747 -32.62 15.53 -28.85
CA PRO A 747 -31.59 15.97 -29.78
C PRO A 747 -30.86 14.73 -30.30
N VAL A 748 -30.56 14.62 -31.57
CA VAL A 748 -29.86 13.49 -32.15
C VAL A 748 -28.90 13.91 -33.27
N THR A 749 -27.75 13.23 -33.39
CA THR A 749 -26.83 13.29 -34.52
C THR A 749 -26.91 11.99 -35.30
N ASP A 750 -26.19 11.88 -36.43
CA ASP A 750 -26.12 10.65 -37.22
C ASP A 750 -25.31 9.55 -36.54
N GLU A 751 -24.47 9.89 -35.58
CA GLU A 751 -23.67 8.97 -34.76
C GLU A 751 -24.43 8.34 -33.58
N HIS A 752 -25.65 8.76 -33.35
CA HIS A 752 -26.47 8.22 -32.27
C HIS A 752 -27.32 7.03 -32.75
N ASP A 753 -27.50 6.10 -31.79
CA ASP A 753 -28.52 5.07 -31.88
C ASP A 753 -29.68 5.42 -30.94
N LEU A 754 -30.85 4.95 -31.33
CA LEU A 754 -32.08 5.15 -30.56
C LEU A 754 -32.55 3.83 -29.97
N MET A 755 -32.78 3.83 -28.66
CA MET A 755 -33.49 2.75 -27.97
C MET A 755 -34.94 3.17 -27.79
N ILE A 756 -35.87 2.58 -28.53
CA ILE A 756 -37.31 2.85 -28.50
C ILE A 756 -37.99 1.70 -27.76
N ILE A 757 -38.77 2.05 -26.74
CA ILE A 757 -39.40 1.08 -25.84
C ILE A 757 -40.91 1.31 -25.88
N ASN A 758 -41.65 0.22 -26.02
CA ASN A 758 -43.14 0.26 -25.94
C ASN A 758 -43.60 -0.08 -24.50
N LYS A 759 -44.89 0.12 -24.20
CA LYS A 759 -45.48 -0.16 -22.86
C LYS A 759 -45.38 -1.63 -22.47
N SER A 760 -45.32 -2.58 -23.43
CA SER A 760 -45.11 -4.01 -23.14
C SER A 760 -43.64 -4.37 -22.88
N GLY A 761 -42.71 -3.44 -22.84
CA GLY A 761 -41.28 -3.65 -22.54
C GLY A 761 -40.44 -4.16 -23.69
N ILE A 762 -40.96 -4.15 -24.91
CA ILE A 762 -40.18 -4.53 -26.12
C ILE A 762 -39.32 -3.32 -26.52
N THR A 763 -38.01 -3.58 -26.67
CA THR A 763 -37.03 -2.57 -27.05
C THR A 763 -36.51 -2.83 -28.45
N ILE A 764 -36.42 -1.81 -29.28
CA ILE A 764 -35.76 -1.81 -30.59
C ILE A 764 -34.61 -0.78 -30.57
N ARG A 765 -33.47 -1.15 -31.14
CA ARG A 765 -32.33 -0.23 -31.39
C ARG A 765 -32.34 0.14 -32.89
N VAL A 766 -32.36 1.43 -33.22
CA VAL A 766 -32.43 1.97 -34.57
C VAL A 766 -31.36 3.06 -34.69
N HIS A 767 -30.60 3.09 -35.79
CA HIS A 767 -29.67 4.18 -36.06
C HIS A 767 -30.44 5.49 -36.34
N ALA A 768 -30.01 6.59 -35.73
CA ALA A 768 -30.65 7.90 -35.94
C ALA A 768 -30.56 8.30 -37.42
N ARG A 769 -29.44 7.99 -38.11
CA ARG A 769 -29.26 8.23 -39.58
C ARG A 769 -30.34 7.60 -40.44
N ASP A 770 -30.99 6.51 -40.04
CA ASP A 770 -32.05 5.84 -40.78
C ASP A 770 -33.40 6.57 -40.72
N ILE A 771 -33.54 7.60 -39.87
CA ILE A 771 -34.73 8.38 -39.73
C ILE A 771 -34.61 9.66 -40.57
N SER A 772 -35.51 9.82 -41.52
CA SER A 772 -35.47 10.97 -42.47
C SER A 772 -35.59 12.30 -41.77
N VAL A 773 -34.78 13.28 -42.20
CA VAL A 773 -34.89 14.68 -41.82
C VAL A 773 -36.04 15.31 -42.63
N GLN A 774 -37.00 15.94 -41.94
CA GLN A 774 -38.22 16.54 -42.58
C GLN A 774 -38.56 17.83 -41.89
N GLY A 775 -39.27 18.71 -42.61
CA GLY A 775 -39.72 19.96 -42.04
C GLY A 775 -40.62 19.76 -40.81
N ARG A 776 -40.56 20.67 -39.84
CA ARG A 776 -41.16 20.58 -38.48
C ARG A 776 -42.67 20.31 -38.45
N ALA A 777 -43.46 20.69 -39.49
CA ALA A 777 -44.90 20.58 -39.52
C ALA A 777 -45.44 19.31 -40.17
N THR A 778 -44.60 18.35 -40.57
CA THR A 778 -44.97 17.08 -41.19
C THR A 778 -45.42 16.04 -40.19
N GLN A 779 -46.03 14.91 -40.65
CA GLN A 779 -46.45 13.79 -39.81
C GLN A 779 -45.33 12.83 -39.48
N GLY A 780 -44.18 12.93 -40.15
CA GLY A 780 -43.08 11.96 -40.01
C GLY A 780 -43.30 10.62 -40.72
N VAL A 781 -42.39 9.69 -40.51
CA VAL A 781 -42.39 8.32 -41.05
C VAL A 781 -42.64 7.32 -39.92
N ARG A 782 -43.07 6.08 -40.28
CA ARG A 782 -43.23 5.02 -39.28
C ARG A 782 -41.85 4.49 -38.94
N ILE A 783 -41.49 4.59 -37.68
CA ILE A 783 -40.20 4.09 -37.13
C ILE A 783 -40.38 2.67 -36.59
N ILE A 784 -41.50 2.37 -35.92
CA ILE A 784 -41.82 1.07 -35.37
C ILE A 784 -43.23 0.66 -35.76
N ASP A 785 -43.47 -0.64 -36.03
CA ASP A 785 -44.80 -1.17 -36.35
C ASP A 785 -45.47 -1.72 -35.09
N LEU A 786 -46.38 -0.92 -34.54
CA LEU A 786 -47.14 -1.24 -33.32
C LEU A 786 -48.52 -1.84 -33.63
N LYS A 787 -49.00 -1.75 -34.91
CA LYS A 787 -50.37 -2.18 -35.29
C LYS A 787 -50.67 -3.64 -35.04
N LYS A 788 -49.68 -4.53 -35.15
CA LYS A 788 -49.85 -5.96 -34.96
C LYS A 788 -50.11 -6.35 -33.49
N ARG A 789 -49.84 -5.46 -32.54
CA ARG A 789 -49.87 -5.77 -31.08
C ARG A 789 -50.75 -4.84 -30.29
N GLY A 790 -51.31 -3.74 -30.89
CA GLY A 790 -52.13 -2.75 -30.18
C GLY A 790 -51.39 -2.02 -29.05
N ASP A 791 -50.07 -1.80 -29.22
CA ASP A 791 -49.22 -1.24 -28.20
C ASP A 791 -48.86 0.23 -28.51
N GLU A 792 -48.34 0.94 -27.52
CA GLU A 792 -47.98 2.35 -27.60
C GLU A 792 -46.52 2.54 -27.17
N ILE A 793 -45.83 3.60 -27.63
CA ILE A 793 -44.49 3.94 -27.24
C ILE A 793 -44.49 4.48 -25.80
N ALA A 794 -43.65 3.90 -24.95
CA ALA A 794 -43.44 4.34 -23.56
C ALA A 794 -42.27 5.31 -23.42
N SER A 795 -41.12 5.03 -24.01
CA SER A 795 -39.92 5.85 -23.86
C SER A 795 -39.00 5.76 -25.08
N VAL A 796 -38.20 6.81 -25.28
CA VAL A 796 -37.18 6.89 -26.31
C VAL A 796 -35.93 7.48 -25.70
N CYS A 797 -34.79 6.80 -25.82
CA CYS A 797 -33.50 7.35 -25.41
C CYS A 797 -32.46 7.22 -26.53
N GLN A 798 -31.43 8.04 -26.45
CA GLN A 798 -30.27 8.00 -27.33
C GLN A 798 -29.09 7.30 -26.65
N VAL A 799 -28.33 6.53 -27.44
CA VAL A 799 -27.05 5.93 -27.05
C VAL A 799 -26.02 6.23 -28.12
N LEU A 800 -24.74 6.27 -27.77
CA LEU A 800 -23.67 6.38 -28.77
C LEU A 800 -23.64 5.11 -29.62
N SER A 801 -23.45 5.25 -30.94
CA SER A 801 -23.22 4.11 -31.82
C SER A 801 -21.82 3.58 -31.58
N GLU A 802 -21.68 2.28 -31.30
CA GLU A 802 -20.40 1.62 -31.35
C GLU A 802 -20.06 1.43 -32.85
N GLU A 803 -19.02 2.08 -33.35
CA GLU A 803 -18.40 1.72 -34.59
C GLU A 803 -17.82 0.32 -34.39
N GLU A 804 -18.32 -0.68 -35.14
CA GLU A 804 -17.60 -1.94 -35.35
C GLU A 804 -16.24 -1.56 -35.97
N GLU A 805 -15.13 -1.66 -35.22
CA GLU A 805 -13.81 -1.78 -35.82
C GLU A 805 -13.86 -3.05 -36.70
N GLU A 806 -14.17 -2.88 -38.01
CA GLU A 806 -13.82 -3.85 -39.01
C GLU A 806 -12.29 -4.00 -38.94
N VAL A 807 -11.83 -5.06 -38.30
CA VAL A 807 -10.49 -5.58 -38.51
C VAL A 807 -10.41 -5.92 -39.98
N ALA A 808 -9.92 -4.99 -40.77
CA ALA A 808 -9.53 -5.23 -42.16
C ALA A 808 -8.37 -6.21 -42.09
N ASP A 809 -8.69 -7.49 -42.22
CA ASP A 809 -7.76 -8.49 -42.72
C ASP A 809 -7.37 -8.05 -44.14
N GLU A 810 -6.33 -7.26 -44.28
CA GLU A 810 -5.60 -7.09 -45.53
C GLU A 810 -4.98 -8.42 -45.92
N VAL A 811 -5.78 -9.26 -46.52
CA VAL A 811 -5.28 -10.31 -47.43
C VAL A 811 -4.85 -9.64 -48.71
N THR A 812 -3.58 -9.37 -48.82
CA THR A 812 -2.91 -9.08 -50.11
C THR A 812 -3.18 -10.22 -51.06
N SER A 813 -4.18 -10.06 -51.96
CA SER A 813 -4.35 -10.89 -53.13
C SER A 813 -3.41 -10.40 -54.23
N GLU A 814 -2.24 -11.00 -54.33
CA GLU A 814 -1.53 -11.04 -55.60
C GLU A 814 -2.14 -12.04 -56.52
N THR A 815 -2.70 -11.54 -57.60
CA THR A 815 -3.19 -12.21 -58.77
C THR A 815 -2.09 -13.04 -59.42
N THR A 816 -2.27 -14.36 -59.65
CA THR A 816 -1.80 -15.06 -60.87
C THR A 816 -2.67 -16.29 -61.15
N SER A 817 -3.19 -16.23 -62.34
CA SER A 817 -3.89 -17.20 -63.22
C SER A 817 -3.74 -18.70 -62.94
N SER A 818 -4.91 -19.31 -62.99
CA SER A 818 -5.30 -20.63 -63.59
C SER A 818 -4.20 -21.59 -64.01
N THR A 819 -4.23 -22.85 -63.56
CA THR A 819 -4.32 -24.08 -64.35
C THR A 819 -4.76 -25.29 -63.53
N GLU A 820 -5.48 -26.18 -64.22
CA GLU A 820 -6.23 -27.35 -63.76
C GLU A 820 -5.42 -28.45 -63.08
N ALA A 821 -6.10 -29.11 -62.17
CA ALA A 821 -6.31 -30.57 -61.98
C ALA A 821 -5.12 -31.55 -61.80
N THR A 822 -5.05 -32.30 -60.81
CA THR A 822 -5.50 -33.70 -60.54
C THR A 822 -4.78 -34.25 -59.24
N PRO A 823 -5.37 -35.21 -58.55
CA PRO A 823 -4.86 -35.65 -57.25
C PRO A 823 -3.92 -36.86 -57.38
N ILE A 824 -2.86 -36.92 -56.59
CA ILE A 824 -2.05 -38.13 -56.35
C ILE A 824 -1.91 -38.37 -54.86
N GLN A 825 -2.17 -39.63 -54.52
CA GLN A 825 -2.06 -40.33 -53.27
C GLN A 825 -0.64 -40.29 -52.66
N GLY A 826 -0.63 -40.31 -51.38
CA GLY A 826 0.20 -41.04 -50.41
C GLY A 826 1.70 -41.20 -50.63
N GLU A 827 2.47 -40.83 -49.66
CA GLU A 827 3.45 -41.73 -49.04
C GLU A 827 4.16 -41.05 -47.86
N ALA A 828 4.32 -41.85 -46.81
CA ALA A 828 5.05 -41.51 -45.60
C ALA A 828 6.56 -41.42 -45.91
N LEU A 829 7.20 -40.44 -45.32
CA LEU A 829 8.65 -40.43 -45.12
C LEU A 829 8.97 -40.11 -43.67
N GLN A 830 9.25 -41.19 -42.91
CA GLN A 830 10.21 -41.18 -41.82
C GLN A 830 11.58 -40.81 -42.39
N ASP A 831 12.32 -39.95 -41.71
CA ASP A 831 13.76 -40.14 -41.49
C ASP A 831 14.34 -39.04 -40.57
N GLN A 832 14.83 -39.54 -39.44
CA GLN A 832 16.21 -39.52 -38.92
C GLN A 832 16.63 -38.23 -38.20
N LEU A 833 16.56 -38.32 -36.87
CA LEU A 833 17.42 -37.59 -35.95
C LEU A 833 18.70 -38.40 -35.69
N PRO A 834 19.87 -37.77 -35.58
CA PRO A 834 21.14 -38.51 -35.40
C PRO A 834 21.28 -39.11 -34.01
N GLN A 835 21.85 -40.33 -34.00
CA GLN A 835 22.03 -41.23 -32.86
C GLN A 835 23.09 -40.82 -31.79
N GLU A 836 23.56 -39.59 -31.77
CA GLU A 836 24.61 -39.16 -30.85
C GLU A 836 24.11 -38.59 -29.51
N PHE A 837 22.79 -38.49 -29.29
CA PHE A 837 22.23 -38.01 -28.04
C PHE A 837 21.64 -39.08 -27.10
N LEU A 838 21.66 -40.36 -27.47
CA LEU A 838 21.10 -41.46 -26.68
C LEU A 838 22.18 -42.24 -25.85
N ASP A 839 23.46 -42.04 -26.11
CA ASP A 839 24.55 -42.73 -25.39
C ASP A 839 25.14 -41.97 -24.19
N ARG A 840 24.56 -40.83 -23.85
CA ARG A 840 24.99 -40.01 -22.68
C ARG A 840 24.12 -40.18 -21.45
N ALA A 841 22.98 -40.81 -21.54
CA ALA A 841 22.01 -40.96 -20.45
C ALA A 841 22.01 -42.37 -19.77
N LEU A 842 22.89 -43.28 -20.16
CA LEU A 842 22.89 -44.66 -19.66
C LEU A 842 24.21 -45.13 -18.98
N ASN A 843 25.15 -44.18 -18.65
CA ASN A 843 26.44 -44.54 -18.02
C ASN A 843 26.79 -43.75 -16.75
N GLU A 844 25.84 -43.22 -16.01
CA GLU A 844 26.09 -42.61 -14.69
C GLU A 844 25.31 -43.24 -13.52
N ASP A 845 24.86 -44.47 -13.64
CA ASP A 845 24.36 -45.26 -12.51
C ASP A 845 25.12 -46.60 -12.39
N ASN A 846 26.43 -46.53 -12.10
CA ASN A 846 27.22 -47.61 -11.45
C ASN A 846 28.62 -47.09 -11.16
N ASN A 847 28.79 -46.46 -10.05
CA ASN A 847 29.94 -46.60 -9.13
C ASN A 847 29.95 -45.60 -8.01
N ASN A 848 29.79 -46.12 -6.80
CA ASN A 848 29.99 -45.56 -5.45
C ASN A 848 28.86 -44.70 -4.90
#